data_4b7f73912e91275f2d7aeca8c3f170e3
#
_entry.id   4b7f73912e91275f2d7aeca8c3f170e3
#
_cell.length_a   1.000
_cell.length_b   1.000
_cell.length_c   1.000
_cell.angle_alpha   90.00
_cell.angle_beta   90.00
_cell.angle_gamma   90.00
#
_symmetry.space_group_name_H-M   'P 1'
#
loop_
_entity.id
_entity.type
_entity.pdbx_description
1 polymer ?
#
loop_
_entity_poly.entity_id
_entity_poly.type
_entity_poly.pdbx_seq_one_letter_code
_entity_poly.pdbx_strand_id
1 'polypeptide(L)'
;MRANILFCLYFFMGVAVQLQAQVTVTGKVIDEQQQPVPYANIVLLSLPDSTFVAGSISNEEGAFSLNVKETKDVLRISSIGYATVYRPLDNRSTDLGIICLASDTQILAEVVVKADMPVTRMRGDALVTNIQNSVLSKAGSASDVLGKVPGVIKERNSYEVLGKGTPLIYINGRQVRDDSELDQLNSEDIKSVEVVTNPGARYDATVTAVIRIQTIRRAGDGFGFDLRSSYYQSQNVDLIEQLNVNYRHNGLDIFGIFRYLKNEYIMKNDIVHTLESDSLWKYQNLLDGTVVDKSLRGEIGANYSLNDKHSLGFRYTLTSRPNTKSDVFTSNDITANNQFYDHLENQEYSSTSGKPTHQLNVYYNGTVGDLNIDFNTDYYTNTSTGKGLYHEVSQEQESRDVHTQSYIRNKLLASKLVLSYPLFGGNLSVGGEYTDTRRNDEYRNPEKYVESTISRVEEDGLSGFAEYSRQFPIGNLSLGVRYEHVTFDYYKDGVHMDEQSRMYGNWFPNLSFSRNLGSVRAQLGYTAKTQRPTYSQLSNNVTYVDRFTMQRGNPLLEPCTIHDISLVGTWRFLQLLVSYQQWRKEIIYWGDPIDNGNSMMMTYLNYHNRPTLNVSFSISPAIGFWHPNLNIGVKKQWMTIDGIEFNKPRPTIRFNNTFELPGDFLVSLDGLFMGKGNYQNLYQFKNYGTVDISVRKSFLRDALSLELRGNDLFHGSRNYWQTYFGSIIWEQTNQWDTREFSITLRYKFNTTKSKYKGTGAANDELRRL
;
A
#
# COMPACT_ATOMS: atom_id res chain seq x y z
N MET A 1 -33.27 13.95 -14.82
CA MET A 1 -32.41 12.83 -14.40
C MET A 1 -32.74 11.47 -15.05
N ARG A 2 -33.90 11.27 -15.68
CA ARG A 2 -34.25 10.00 -16.36
C ARG A 2 -33.84 9.91 -17.86
N ALA A 3 -33.47 11.01 -18.49
CA ALA A 3 -33.12 11.04 -19.93
C ALA A 3 -31.65 10.71 -20.24
N ASN A 4 -30.73 10.90 -19.29
CA ASN A 4 -29.30 10.68 -19.52
C ASN A 4 -28.82 9.23 -19.30
N ILE A 5 -29.64 8.40 -18.68
CA ILE A 5 -29.32 6.98 -18.48
C ILE A 5 -29.63 6.15 -19.74
N LEU A 6 -30.63 6.57 -20.51
CA LEU A 6 -30.96 5.90 -21.78
C LEU A 6 -29.93 6.15 -22.90
N PHE A 7 -29.25 7.29 -22.89
CA PHE A 7 -28.22 7.61 -23.89
C PHE A 7 -26.94 6.75 -23.73
N CYS A 8 -26.58 6.41 -22.51
CA CYS A 8 -25.44 5.50 -22.25
C CYS A 8 -25.76 4.04 -22.62
N LEU A 9 -27.02 3.60 -22.53
CA LEU A 9 -27.40 2.25 -22.93
C LEU A 9 -27.44 2.08 -24.45
N TYR A 10 -27.80 3.11 -25.23
CA TYR A 10 -27.82 3.05 -26.68
C TYR A 10 -26.44 3.08 -27.34
N PHE A 11 -25.43 3.67 -26.69
CA PHE A 11 -24.06 3.67 -27.21
C PHE A 11 -23.38 2.28 -27.13
N PHE A 12 -23.87 1.39 -26.25
CA PHE A 12 -23.31 0.04 -26.07
C PHE A 12 -23.91 -1.02 -27.02
N MET A 13 -25.00 -0.75 -27.73
CA MET A 13 -25.70 -1.72 -28.60
C MET A 13 -25.32 -1.67 -30.09
N GLY A 14 -24.44 -0.76 -30.51
CA GLY A 14 -24.15 -0.47 -31.94
C GLY A 14 -22.91 -1.14 -32.53
N VAL A 15 -22.24 -2.09 -31.87
CA VAL A 15 -21.07 -2.77 -32.44
C VAL A 15 -21.50 -4.11 -33.04
N ALA A 16 -21.75 -4.12 -34.33
CA ALA A 16 -21.97 -5.34 -35.12
C ALA A 16 -20.71 -6.24 -35.05
N VAL A 17 -20.85 -7.43 -34.49
CA VAL A 17 -19.81 -8.46 -34.44
C VAL A 17 -19.69 -9.08 -35.83
N GLN A 18 -18.59 -8.79 -36.53
CA GLN A 18 -18.17 -9.61 -37.66
C GLN A 18 -17.60 -10.94 -37.14
N LEU A 19 -18.33 -12.01 -37.26
CA LEU A 19 -17.87 -13.38 -37.05
C LEU A 19 -16.88 -13.73 -38.16
N GLN A 20 -15.58 -13.61 -37.90
CA GLN A 20 -14.55 -14.24 -38.74
C GLN A 20 -14.32 -15.68 -38.28
N ALA A 21 -14.33 -16.63 -39.19
CA ALA A 21 -13.98 -18.01 -38.88
C ALA A 21 -12.54 -18.10 -38.37
N GLN A 22 -12.37 -18.58 -37.14
CA GLN A 22 -11.07 -18.89 -36.56
C GLN A 22 -10.82 -20.38 -36.66
N VAL A 23 -9.60 -20.76 -37.07
CA VAL A 23 -9.15 -22.15 -37.11
C VAL A 23 -8.29 -22.37 -35.86
N THR A 24 -8.56 -23.43 -35.10
CA THR A 24 -7.78 -23.80 -33.93
C THR A 24 -6.74 -24.84 -34.33
N VAL A 25 -5.46 -24.51 -34.12
CA VAL A 25 -4.33 -25.42 -34.32
C VAL A 25 -3.94 -26.00 -32.97
N THR A 26 -3.82 -27.33 -32.89
CA THR A 26 -3.45 -28.07 -31.69
C THR A 26 -2.20 -28.93 -31.92
N GLY A 27 -1.54 -29.34 -30.84
CA GLY A 27 -0.39 -30.24 -30.86
C GLY A 27 0.14 -30.52 -29.47
N LYS A 28 1.13 -31.40 -29.39
CA LYS A 28 1.81 -31.76 -28.15
C LYS A 28 3.33 -31.64 -28.30
N VAL A 29 4.00 -30.96 -27.38
CA VAL A 29 5.46 -30.78 -27.36
C VAL A 29 6.06 -31.77 -26.38
N ILE A 30 7.04 -32.58 -26.84
CA ILE A 30 7.81 -33.51 -26.02
C ILE A 30 9.32 -33.32 -26.25
N ASP A 31 10.15 -33.90 -25.38
CA ASP A 31 11.59 -33.96 -25.56
C ASP A 31 12.01 -35.30 -26.23
N GLU A 32 13.33 -35.49 -26.41
CA GLU A 32 13.93 -36.74 -26.99
C GLU A 32 13.69 -37.97 -26.12
N GLN A 33 13.41 -37.80 -24.83
CA GLN A 33 13.06 -38.85 -23.88
C GLN A 33 11.57 -39.11 -23.77
N GLN A 34 10.77 -38.53 -24.72
CA GLN A 34 9.31 -38.62 -24.77
C GLN A 34 8.59 -38.00 -23.53
N GLN A 35 9.28 -37.14 -22.76
CA GLN A 35 8.66 -36.41 -21.66
C GLN A 35 7.99 -35.17 -22.18
N PRO A 36 6.82 -34.74 -21.63
CA PRO A 36 6.18 -33.52 -22.02
C PRO A 36 7.06 -32.29 -21.69
N VAL A 37 7.17 -31.35 -22.63
CA VAL A 37 7.84 -30.08 -22.41
C VAL A 37 6.77 -29.03 -22.02
N PRO A 38 6.61 -28.74 -20.72
CA PRO A 38 5.63 -27.77 -20.27
C PRO A 38 6.10 -26.34 -20.56
N TYR A 39 5.14 -25.46 -20.80
CA TYR A 39 5.38 -24.02 -20.97
C TYR A 39 6.30 -23.66 -22.16
N ALA A 40 6.41 -24.53 -23.14
CA ALA A 40 7.07 -24.20 -24.40
C ALA A 40 6.31 -23.06 -25.09
N ASN A 41 7.03 -22.12 -25.69
CA ASN A 41 6.44 -21.00 -26.43
C ASN A 41 6.10 -21.45 -27.84
N ILE A 42 4.85 -21.29 -28.22
CA ILE A 42 4.31 -21.57 -29.56
C ILE A 42 3.91 -20.24 -30.18
N VAL A 43 4.65 -19.79 -31.19
CA VAL A 43 4.49 -18.47 -31.81
C VAL A 43 4.23 -18.62 -33.29
N LEU A 44 3.14 -18.06 -33.78
CA LEU A 44 2.83 -17.97 -35.20
C LEU A 44 3.47 -16.73 -35.78
N LEU A 45 4.25 -16.92 -36.86
CA LEU A 45 4.97 -15.87 -37.56
C LEU A 45 4.49 -15.79 -38.98
N SER A 46 4.16 -14.59 -39.46
CA SER A 46 3.80 -14.31 -40.84
C SER A 46 5.02 -14.34 -41.75
N LEU A 47 4.87 -14.87 -42.95
CA LEU A 47 5.92 -14.86 -43.97
C LEU A 47 5.65 -13.74 -45.01
N PRO A 48 6.70 -13.06 -45.55
CA PRO A 48 8.15 -13.37 -45.42
C PRO A 48 8.87 -12.63 -44.29
N ASP A 49 8.24 -11.71 -43.56
CA ASP A 49 8.86 -10.77 -42.67
C ASP A 49 8.97 -11.29 -41.23
N SER A 50 8.47 -12.50 -40.91
CA SER A 50 8.47 -13.12 -39.59
C SER A 50 7.83 -12.26 -38.49
N THR A 51 6.80 -11.45 -38.84
CA THR A 51 6.05 -10.67 -37.87
C THR A 51 5.18 -11.57 -37.02
N PHE A 52 5.04 -11.18 -35.72
CA PHE A 52 4.21 -11.93 -34.78
C PHE A 52 2.71 -11.82 -35.13
N VAL A 53 2.05 -12.96 -35.27
CA VAL A 53 0.62 -13.04 -35.58
C VAL A 53 -0.19 -13.47 -34.35
N ALA A 54 0.21 -14.59 -33.71
CA ALA A 54 -0.46 -15.14 -32.53
C ALA A 54 0.53 -15.99 -31.71
N GLY A 55 0.20 -16.25 -30.43
CA GLY A 55 1.03 -17.11 -29.58
C GLY A 55 0.21 -17.83 -28.51
N SER A 56 0.74 -18.99 -28.10
CA SER A 56 0.25 -19.83 -27.01
C SER A 56 1.43 -20.43 -26.26
N ILE A 57 1.16 -21.10 -25.15
CA ILE A 57 2.14 -21.91 -24.41
C ILE A 57 1.58 -23.31 -24.21
N SER A 58 2.46 -24.32 -24.17
CA SER A 58 2.06 -25.67 -23.79
C SER A 58 1.69 -25.77 -22.33
N ASN A 59 0.74 -26.62 -21.99
CA ASN A 59 0.34 -26.92 -20.61
C ASN A 59 1.33 -27.92 -19.94
N GLU A 60 1.00 -28.41 -18.75
CA GLU A 60 1.86 -29.33 -17.99
C GLU A 60 2.07 -30.69 -18.69
N GLU A 61 1.11 -31.10 -19.52
CA GLU A 61 1.19 -32.32 -20.34
C GLU A 61 1.85 -32.07 -21.71
N GLY A 62 2.37 -30.86 -21.96
CA GLY A 62 2.99 -30.45 -23.21
C GLY A 62 2.00 -30.10 -24.33
N ALA A 63 0.69 -30.17 -24.10
CA ALA A 63 -0.33 -29.87 -25.09
C ALA A 63 -0.54 -28.37 -25.27
N PHE A 64 -0.81 -27.91 -26.50
CA PHE A 64 -1.11 -26.52 -26.80
C PHE A 64 -2.30 -26.38 -27.75
N SER A 65 -2.91 -25.21 -27.71
CA SER A 65 -3.98 -24.79 -28.60
C SER A 65 -3.79 -23.34 -29.00
N LEU A 66 -3.86 -23.02 -30.28
CA LEU A 66 -3.65 -21.71 -30.84
C LEU A 66 -4.73 -21.39 -31.87
N ASN A 67 -5.44 -20.28 -31.68
CA ASN A 67 -6.44 -19.79 -32.62
C ASN A 67 -5.80 -18.90 -33.69
N VAL A 68 -5.95 -19.25 -34.94
CA VAL A 68 -5.34 -18.57 -36.10
C VAL A 68 -6.40 -18.13 -37.11
N LYS A 69 -6.12 -17.06 -37.83
CA LYS A 69 -7.04 -16.52 -38.86
C LYS A 69 -6.70 -16.98 -40.28
N GLU A 70 -5.43 -17.26 -40.53
CA GLU A 70 -4.91 -17.74 -41.83
C GLU A 70 -3.83 -18.79 -41.59
N THR A 71 -3.59 -19.67 -42.58
CA THR A 71 -2.79 -20.89 -42.44
C THR A 71 -1.57 -20.93 -43.36
N LYS A 72 -1.08 -19.78 -43.85
CA LYS A 72 0.16 -19.71 -44.66
C LYS A 72 1.39 -19.23 -43.85
N ASP A 73 1.37 -19.39 -42.56
CA ASP A 73 2.37 -18.87 -41.62
C ASP A 73 3.25 -19.98 -41.06
N VAL A 74 4.31 -19.62 -40.37
CA VAL A 74 5.25 -20.59 -39.75
C VAL A 74 5.07 -20.56 -38.24
N LEU A 75 4.88 -21.71 -37.63
CA LEU A 75 4.93 -21.90 -36.18
C LEU A 75 6.37 -22.05 -35.73
N ARG A 76 6.79 -21.18 -34.82
CA ARG A 76 8.04 -21.32 -34.07
C ARG A 76 7.74 -21.88 -32.70
N ILE A 77 8.30 -23.04 -32.38
CA ILE A 77 8.17 -23.71 -31.09
C ILE A 77 9.53 -23.66 -30.39
N SER A 78 9.60 -23.09 -29.19
CA SER A 78 10.85 -22.92 -28.46
C SER A 78 10.63 -23.11 -26.96
N SER A 79 11.63 -23.70 -26.28
CA SER A 79 11.69 -23.80 -24.82
C SER A 79 13.14 -23.67 -24.37
N ILE A 80 13.37 -23.22 -23.13
CA ILE A 80 14.73 -23.05 -22.58
C ILE A 80 15.39 -24.43 -22.46
N GLY A 81 16.59 -24.58 -22.99
CA GLY A 81 17.36 -25.84 -23.00
C GLY A 81 17.07 -26.74 -24.19
N TYR A 82 16.27 -26.28 -25.17
CA TYR A 82 15.90 -27.03 -26.36
C TYR A 82 16.13 -26.23 -27.64
N ALA A 83 16.51 -26.90 -28.70
CA ALA A 83 16.63 -26.32 -30.04
C ALA A 83 15.27 -25.87 -30.56
N THR A 84 15.20 -24.65 -31.12
CA THR A 84 13.97 -24.08 -31.66
C THR A 84 13.54 -24.82 -32.92
N VAL A 85 12.27 -25.22 -33.00
CA VAL A 85 11.68 -25.91 -34.15
C VAL A 85 10.74 -24.97 -34.90
N TYR A 86 10.85 -24.95 -36.22
CA TYR A 86 9.93 -24.22 -37.12
C TYR A 86 9.08 -25.22 -37.88
N ARG A 87 7.76 -25.02 -37.86
CA ARG A 87 6.76 -25.84 -38.59
C ARG A 87 5.90 -24.96 -39.46
N PRO A 88 5.99 -25.07 -40.81
CA PRO A 88 5.05 -24.41 -41.71
C PRO A 88 3.63 -24.95 -41.48
N LEU A 89 2.65 -24.05 -41.46
CA LEU A 89 1.23 -24.41 -41.45
C LEU A 89 0.73 -24.48 -42.89
N ASP A 90 0.18 -25.62 -43.26
CA ASP A 90 -0.56 -25.75 -44.52
C ASP A 90 -2.06 -25.81 -44.24
N ASN A 91 -2.86 -25.45 -45.25
CA ASN A 91 -4.32 -25.23 -45.14
C ASN A 91 -5.12 -26.48 -44.75
N ARG A 92 -4.51 -27.62 -44.37
CA ARG A 92 -5.19 -28.91 -44.17
C ARG A 92 -5.03 -29.53 -42.80
N SER A 93 -4.05 -29.06 -41.98
CA SER A 93 -3.76 -29.70 -40.70
C SER A 93 -4.08 -28.77 -39.52
N THR A 94 -5.16 -29.06 -38.82
CA THR A 94 -5.53 -28.40 -37.55
C THR A 94 -4.90 -29.09 -36.33
N ASP A 95 -4.43 -30.32 -36.47
CA ASP A 95 -3.68 -31.06 -35.46
C ASP A 95 -2.26 -31.35 -35.98
N LEU A 96 -1.25 -30.80 -35.28
CA LEU A 96 0.16 -30.97 -35.66
C LEU A 96 0.78 -32.21 -35.01
N GLY A 97 0.01 -32.97 -34.23
CA GLY A 97 0.46 -34.17 -33.56
C GLY A 97 1.57 -33.87 -32.53
N ILE A 98 2.52 -34.78 -32.44
CA ILE A 98 3.67 -34.71 -31.51
C ILE A 98 4.80 -33.92 -32.18
N ILE A 99 5.33 -32.89 -31.45
CA ILE A 99 6.48 -32.10 -31.86
C ILE A 99 7.60 -32.39 -30.85
N CYS A 100 8.68 -33.01 -31.31
CA CYS A 100 9.85 -33.31 -30.50
C CYS A 100 10.85 -32.16 -30.55
N LEU A 101 11.27 -31.63 -29.39
CA LEU A 101 12.36 -30.67 -29.24
C LEU A 101 13.64 -31.42 -28.84
N ALA A 102 14.70 -31.25 -29.62
CA ALA A 102 16.03 -31.78 -29.31
C ALA A 102 16.68 -30.91 -28.21
N SER A 103 17.40 -31.57 -27.29
CA SER A 103 18.18 -30.86 -26.25
C SER A 103 19.29 -30.02 -26.89
N ASP A 104 19.38 -28.76 -26.55
CA ASP A 104 20.45 -27.85 -26.99
C ASP A 104 21.49 -27.70 -25.85
N THR A 105 22.61 -28.42 -26.00
CA THR A 105 23.72 -28.39 -25.05
C THR A 105 24.75 -27.27 -25.32
N GLN A 106 24.51 -26.43 -26.31
CA GLN A 106 25.37 -25.25 -26.51
C GLN A 106 25.11 -24.26 -25.36
N ILE A 107 26.15 -24.03 -24.55
CA ILE A 107 26.20 -22.96 -23.56
C ILE A 107 26.00 -21.65 -24.32
N LEU A 108 24.80 -21.10 -24.20
CA LEU A 108 24.43 -19.82 -24.78
C LEU A 108 25.37 -18.74 -24.26
N ALA A 109 26.25 -18.25 -25.14
CA ALA A 109 26.73 -16.90 -25.02
C ALA A 109 25.48 -15.99 -24.94
N GLU A 110 25.42 -15.13 -23.96
CA GLU A 110 24.32 -14.28 -23.58
C GLU A 110 23.74 -13.54 -24.79
N VAL A 111 22.72 -14.09 -25.42
CA VAL A 111 21.89 -13.36 -26.37
C VAL A 111 20.89 -12.59 -25.51
N VAL A 112 21.22 -11.33 -25.24
CA VAL A 112 20.27 -10.35 -24.69
C VAL A 112 19.20 -10.14 -25.75
N VAL A 113 18.16 -10.95 -25.72
CA VAL A 113 16.91 -10.67 -26.44
C VAL A 113 16.23 -9.54 -25.68
N LYS A 114 16.49 -8.29 -26.09
CA LYS A 114 15.68 -7.14 -25.75
C LYS A 114 14.32 -7.30 -26.40
N ALA A 115 13.45 -8.09 -25.82
CA ALA A 115 12.05 -8.07 -26.18
C ALA A 115 11.46 -6.79 -25.55
N ASP A 116 11.01 -5.86 -26.38
CA ASP A 116 10.20 -4.71 -25.97
C ASP A 116 8.83 -5.20 -25.48
N MET A 117 8.82 -5.86 -24.33
CA MET A 117 7.56 -6.18 -23.66
C MET A 117 7.03 -4.90 -23.01
N PRO A 118 5.74 -4.58 -23.18
CA PRO A 118 5.14 -3.47 -22.45
C PRO A 118 5.35 -3.71 -20.97
N VAL A 119 6.01 -2.75 -20.32
CA VAL A 119 6.40 -2.79 -18.90
C VAL A 119 5.18 -3.05 -18.01
N THR A 120 4.02 -2.51 -18.41
CA THR A 120 2.75 -2.69 -17.68
C THR A 120 1.61 -3.12 -18.60
N ARG A 121 0.83 -4.11 -18.15
CA ARG A 121 -0.35 -4.62 -18.85
C ARG A 121 -1.47 -4.96 -17.89
N MET A 122 -2.70 -4.86 -18.32
CA MET A 122 -3.84 -5.32 -17.52
C MET A 122 -4.01 -6.83 -17.67
N ARG A 123 -4.19 -7.54 -16.54
CA ARG A 123 -4.49 -8.97 -16.49
C ARG A 123 -5.55 -9.23 -15.42
N GLY A 124 -6.74 -9.68 -15.85
CA GLY A 124 -7.86 -9.87 -14.92
C GLY A 124 -8.28 -8.53 -14.30
N ASP A 125 -8.19 -8.46 -12.97
CA ASP A 125 -8.52 -7.32 -12.11
C ASP A 125 -7.33 -6.38 -11.83
N ALA A 126 -6.14 -6.71 -12.35
CA ALA A 126 -4.90 -6.04 -11.98
C ALA A 126 -4.16 -5.42 -13.16
N LEU A 127 -3.47 -4.31 -12.86
CA LEU A 127 -2.40 -3.74 -13.68
C LEU A 127 -1.10 -4.44 -13.31
N VAL A 128 -0.54 -5.22 -14.24
CA VAL A 128 0.65 -6.05 -14.02
C VAL A 128 1.86 -5.38 -14.64
N THR A 129 2.82 -4.99 -13.80
CA THR A 129 4.15 -4.54 -14.23
C THR A 129 5.11 -5.72 -14.16
N ASN A 130 5.71 -6.08 -15.29
CA ASN A 130 6.71 -7.14 -15.35
C ASN A 130 8.06 -6.61 -14.85
N ILE A 131 8.62 -7.24 -13.82
CA ILE A 131 9.90 -6.85 -13.23
C ILE A 131 11.03 -7.74 -13.74
N GLN A 132 10.77 -9.04 -13.82
CA GLN A 132 11.74 -10.00 -14.36
C GLN A 132 12.13 -9.61 -15.80
N ASN A 133 13.43 -9.58 -16.08
CA ASN A 133 14.00 -9.19 -17.38
C ASN A 133 13.74 -7.73 -17.76
N SER A 134 13.40 -6.86 -16.81
CA SER A 134 13.33 -5.41 -17.00
C SER A 134 14.41 -4.72 -16.17
N VAL A 135 14.69 -3.43 -16.45
CA VAL A 135 15.61 -2.61 -15.65
C VAL A 135 15.22 -2.57 -14.16
N LEU A 136 13.92 -2.72 -13.84
CA LEU A 136 13.44 -2.70 -12.46
C LEU A 136 13.92 -3.92 -11.66
N SER A 137 14.35 -5.01 -12.30
CA SER A 137 14.98 -6.14 -11.61
C SER A 137 16.31 -5.77 -10.94
N LYS A 138 16.96 -4.68 -11.37
CA LYS A 138 18.19 -4.16 -10.79
C LYS A 138 17.97 -3.00 -9.82
N ALA A 139 16.72 -2.59 -9.56
CA ALA A 139 16.38 -1.40 -8.76
C ALA A 139 16.79 -1.50 -7.28
N GLY A 140 17.05 -2.68 -6.77
CA GLY A 140 17.52 -2.89 -5.39
C GLY A 140 16.58 -3.72 -4.57
N SER A 141 15.60 -3.14 -3.95
CA SER A 141 14.59 -3.79 -3.12
C SER A 141 13.19 -3.71 -3.75
N ALA A 142 12.23 -4.45 -3.19
CA ALA A 142 10.84 -4.28 -3.57
C ALA A 142 10.33 -2.88 -3.28
N SER A 143 10.80 -2.25 -2.22
CA SER A 143 10.51 -0.86 -1.87
C SER A 143 10.92 0.11 -2.99
N ASP A 144 12.10 -0.10 -3.60
CA ASP A 144 12.59 0.72 -4.72
C ASP A 144 11.81 0.43 -6.02
N VAL A 145 11.44 -0.82 -6.24
CA VAL A 145 10.59 -1.22 -7.37
C VAL A 145 9.23 -0.56 -7.28
N LEU A 146 8.56 -0.62 -6.11
CA LEU A 146 7.23 -0.05 -5.92
C LEU A 146 7.18 1.45 -6.20
N GLY A 147 8.22 2.21 -5.83
CA GLY A 147 8.33 3.63 -6.16
C GLY A 147 8.41 3.94 -7.66
N LYS A 148 8.70 2.93 -8.50
CA LYS A 148 8.85 3.04 -9.95
C LYS A 148 7.73 2.34 -10.73
N VAL A 149 6.78 1.69 -10.05
CA VAL A 149 5.61 1.08 -10.68
C VAL A 149 4.64 2.18 -11.14
N PRO A 150 4.14 2.13 -12.39
CA PRO A 150 3.16 3.11 -12.87
C PRO A 150 1.91 3.17 -12.00
N GLY A 151 1.47 4.39 -11.68
CA GLY A 151 0.31 4.63 -10.83
C GLY A 151 0.55 4.46 -9.33
N VAL A 152 1.77 4.14 -8.90
CA VAL A 152 2.16 4.08 -7.49
C VAL A 152 3.07 5.27 -7.16
N ILE A 153 2.76 5.96 -6.07
CA ILE A 153 3.62 6.99 -5.48
C ILE A 153 4.22 6.41 -4.20
N LYS A 154 5.53 6.54 -4.05
CA LYS A 154 6.24 6.32 -2.79
C LYS A 154 6.64 7.68 -2.22
N GLU A 155 6.22 7.97 -1.01
CA GLU A 155 6.64 9.14 -0.26
C GLU A 155 7.21 8.67 1.08
N ARG A 156 8.53 8.77 1.23
CA ARG A 156 9.30 8.18 2.34
C ARG A 156 8.99 6.68 2.49
N ASN A 157 8.33 6.28 3.58
CA ASN A 157 7.96 4.89 3.88
C ASN A 157 6.47 4.58 3.59
N SER A 158 5.75 5.47 2.93
CA SER A 158 4.36 5.26 2.57
C SER A 158 4.19 5.05 1.06
N TYR A 159 3.16 4.28 0.70
CA TYR A 159 2.79 4.02 -0.68
C TYR A 159 1.34 4.45 -0.90
N GLU A 160 1.11 5.11 -2.03
CA GLU A 160 -0.22 5.47 -2.48
C GLU A 160 -0.45 4.95 -3.90
N VAL A 161 -1.59 4.32 -4.14
CA VAL A 161 -2.08 4.10 -5.50
C VAL A 161 -2.86 5.34 -5.89
N LEU A 162 -2.42 6.03 -6.95
CA LEU A 162 -2.99 7.30 -7.40
C LEU A 162 -4.52 7.22 -7.53
N GLY A 163 -5.22 8.10 -6.81
CA GLY A 163 -6.66 8.16 -6.79
C GLY A 163 -7.37 7.09 -5.97
N LYS A 164 -6.66 6.15 -5.35
CA LYS A 164 -7.22 5.06 -4.54
C LYS A 164 -6.74 5.07 -3.09
N GLY A 165 -5.64 5.76 -2.77
CA GLY A 165 -5.08 5.86 -1.42
C GLY A 165 -4.08 4.75 -1.10
N THR A 166 -3.85 4.51 0.20
CA THR A 166 -2.85 3.57 0.70
C THR A 166 -3.24 2.11 0.42
N PRO A 167 -2.42 1.34 -0.33
CA PRO A 167 -2.73 -0.06 -0.64
C PRO A 167 -2.39 -1.02 0.49
N LEU A 168 -3.06 -2.18 0.50
CA LEU A 168 -2.52 -3.38 1.12
C LEU A 168 -1.48 -4.02 0.19
N ILE A 169 -0.33 -4.40 0.73
CA ILE A 169 0.75 -5.01 -0.04
C ILE A 169 0.88 -6.49 0.32
N TYR A 170 0.97 -7.33 -0.70
CA TYR A 170 1.14 -8.77 -0.56
C TYR A 170 2.38 -9.26 -1.32
N ILE A 171 3.12 -10.19 -0.76
CA ILE A 171 4.22 -10.92 -1.40
C ILE A 171 3.80 -12.39 -1.51
N ASN A 172 3.57 -12.90 -2.73
CA ASN A 172 3.09 -14.28 -3.00
C ASN A 172 1.82 -14.65 -2.20
N GLY A 173 0.88 -13.72 -2.05
CA GLY A 173 -0.35 -13.90 -1.29
C GLY A 173 -0.21 -13.63 0.21
N ARG A 174 1.00 -13.53 0.76
CA ARG A 174 1.25 -13.15 2.15
C ARG A 174 1.25 -11.64 2.30
N GLN A 175 0.48 -11.11 3.24
CA GLN A 175 0.47 -9.68 3.51
C GLN A 175 1.78 -9.19 4.15
N VAL A 176 2.26 -8.07 3.64
CA VAL A 176 3.36 -7.28 4.24
C VAL A 176 2.80 -6.54 5.46
N ARG A 177 3.43 -6.72 6.59
CA ARG A 177 3.03 -6.09 7.86
C ARG A 177 3.97 -4.98 8.31
N ASP A 178 5.15 -4.94 7.71
CA ASP A 178 6.18 -3.94 7.99
C ASP A 178 6.99 -3.66 6.72
N ASP A 179 7.32 -2.40 6.48
CA ASP A 179 8.05 -1.98 5.27
C ASP A 179 9.43 -2.62 5.15
N SER A 180 10.01 -3.08 6.28
CA SER A 180 11.26 -3.84 6.26
C SER A 180 11.19 -5.11 5.42
N GLU A 181 10.00 -5.70 5.27
CA GLU A 181 9.79 -6.86 4.40
C GLU A 181 9.94 -6.49 2.91
N LEU A 182 9.56 -5.26 2.53
CA LEU A 182 9.76 -4.73 1.17
C LEU A 182 11.22 -4.38 0.92
N ASP A 183 11.89 -3.82 1.92
CA ASP A 183 13.32 -3.54 1.86
C ASP A 183 14.16 -4.82 1.76
N GLN A 184 13.69 -5.89 2.37
CA GLN A 184 14.31 -7.22 2.34
C GLN A 184 14.21 -7.90 0.98
N LEU A 185 13.06 -7.79 0.32
CA LEU A 185 12.81 -8.47 -0.95
C LEU A 185 13.64 -7.83 -2.06
N ASN A 186 14.58 -8.59 -2.64
CA ASN A 186 15.39 -8.12 -3.76
C ASN A 186 14.55 -7.94 -5.01
N SER A 187 14.81 -6.87 -5.75
CA SER A 187 14.16 -6.60 -7.04
C SER A 187 14.38 -7.71 -8.07
N GLU A 188 15.58 -8.34 -8.09
CA GLU A 188 15.91 -9.48 -8.96
C GLU A 188 15.02 -10.70 -8.73
N ASP A 189 14.50 -10.82 -7.53
CA ASP A 189 13.63 -11.91 -7.15
C ASP A 189 12.18 -11.66 -7.47
N ILE A 190 11.82 -10.46 -7.92
CA ILE A 190 10.45 -10.10 -8.26
C ILE A 190 10.17 -10.51 -9.71
N LYS A 191 9.12 -11.28 -9.90
CA LYS A 191 8.60 -11.62 -11.24
C LYS A 191 7.75 -10.50 -11.78
N SER A 192 6.78 -10.03 -10.99
CA SER A 192 5.85 -8.98 -11.37
C SER A 192 5.26 -8.29 -10.16
N VAL A 193 4.82 -7.05 -10.36
CA VAL A 193 3.99 -6.29 -9.42
C VAL A 193 2.62 -6.08 -10.05
N GLU A 194 1.57 -6.43 -9.32
CA GLU A 194 0.19 -6.30 -9.73
C GLU A 194 -0.50 -5.25 -8.87
N VAL A 195 -1.07 -4.22 -9.48
CA VAL A 195 -1.84 -3.17 -8.81
C VAL A 195 -3.32 -3.40 -9.07
N VAL A 196 -4.08 -3.70 -8.01
CA VAL A 196 -5.52 -3.91 -8.03
C VAL A 196 -6.19 -2.64 -7.53
N THR A 197 -6.91 -1.96 -8.41
CA THR A 197 -7.57 -0.67 -8.12
C THR A 197 -9.02 -0.83 -7.65
N ASN A 198 -9.59 -2.04 -7.79
CA ASN A 198 -10.93 -2.39 -7.33
C ASN A 198 -10.91 -3.73 -6.58
N PRO A 199 -10.41 -3.76 -5.32
CA PRO A 199 -10.32 -4.98 -4.54
C PRO A 199 -11.70 -5.58 -4.26
N GLY A 200 -11.85 -6.90 -4.52
CA GLY A 200 -13.09 -7.64 -4.34
C GLY A 200 -13.49 -7.86 -2.88
N ALA A 201 -14.62 -8.58 -2.67
CA ALA A 201 -15.26 -8.79 -1.37
C ALA A 201 -14.43 -9.63 -0.37
N ARG A 202 -13.48 -10.43 -0.87
CA ARG A 202 -12.55 -11.22 -0.03
C ARG A 202 -11.58 -10.37 0.79
N TYR A 203 -11.34 -9.12 0.35
CA TYR A 203 -10.58 -8.14 1.12
C TYR A 203 -11.50 -7.41 2.08
N ASP A 204 -10.95 -6.94 3.19
CA ASP A 204 -11.68 -6.12 4.14
C ASP A 204 -12.32 -4.89 3.46
N ALA A 205 -13.45 -4.42 4.01
CA ALA A 205 -14.17 -3.28 3.44
C ALA A 205 -13.38 -1.96 3.50
N THR A 206 -12.33 -1.86 4.32
CA THR A 206 -11.44 -0.69 4.39
C THR A 206 -10.39 -0.66 3.28
N VAL A 207 -10.19 -1.76 2.55
CA VAL A 207 -9.14 -1.90 1.54
C VAL A 207 -9.57 -1.28 0.23
N THR A 208 -8.99 -0.13 -0.14
CA THR A 208 -9.30 0.61 -1.37
C THR A 208 -8.39 0.26 -2.55
N ALA A 209 -7.20 -0.26 -2.28
CA ALA A 209 -6.25 -0.75 -3.29
C ALA A 209 -5.41 -1.91 -2.76
N VAL A 210 -4.93 -2.76 -3.65
CA VAL A 210 -4.03 -3.87 -3.30
C VAL A 210 -2.84 -3.90 -4.26
N ILE A 211 -1.64 -4.12 -3.72
CA ILE A 211 -0.45 -4.43 -4.50
C ILE A 211 -0.05 -5.87 -4.22
N ARG A 212 0.04 -6.70 -5.27
CA ARG A 212 0.49 -8.09 -5.17
C ARG A 212 1.85 -8.23 -5.84
N ILE A 213 2.89 -8.54 -5.07
CA ILE A 213 4.23 -8.81 -5.55
C ILE A 213 4.35 -10.31 -5.77
N GLN A 214 4.53 -10.72 -7.01
CA GLN A 214 4.83 -12.10 -7.38
C GLN A 214 6.34 -12.27 -7.52
N THR A 215 6.86 -13.34 -6.97
CA THR A 215 8.31 -13.55 -6.96
C THR A 215 8.70 -14.75 -7.83
N ILE A 216 9.94 -14.76 -8.31
CA ILE A 216 10.55 -15.87 -9.01
C ILE A 216 10.78 -17.00 -8.00
N ARG A 217 10.43 -18.24 -8.34
CA ARG A 217 10.77 -19.40 -7.51
C ARG A 217 12.24 -19.75 -7.74
N ARG A 218 13.09 -19.48 -6.78
CA ARG A 218 14.44 -20.08 -6.75
C ARG A 218 14.36 -21.38 -5.98
N ALA A 219 14.69 -22.49 -6.63
CA ALA A 219 14.85 -23.78 -5.97
C ALA A 219 16.18 -23.78 -5.21
N GLY A 220 16.19 -24.28 -3.98
CA GLY A 220 17.41 -24.43 -3.18
C GLY A 220 17.05 -24.87 -1.78
N ASP A 221 17.69 -25.92 -1.31
CA ASP A 221 17.69 -26.38 0.08
C ASP A 221 18.94 -25.86 0.78
N GLY A 222 18.92 -25.81 2.10
CA GLY A 222 20.04 -25.42 2.93
C GLY A 222 19.84 -24.09 3.64
N PHE A 223 20.94 -23.61 4.19
CA PHE A 223 21.01 -22.35 4.94
C PHE A 223 21.34 -21.18 4.02
N GLY A 224 20.70 -20.05 4.25
CA GLY A 224 20.99 -18.79 3.58
C GLY A 224 20.79 -17.60 4.50
N PHE A 225 21.39 -16.47 4.15
CA PHE A 225 21.19 -15.22 4.86
C PHE A 225 21.32 -13.98 3.96
N ASP A 226 20.78 -12.85 4.44
CA ASP A 226 20.85 -11.55 3.81
C ASP A 226 21.14 -10.53 4.92
N LEU A 227 22.25 -9.82 4.81
CA LEU A 227 22.67 -8.76 5.71
C LEU A 227 22.56 -7.42 5.00
N ARG A 228 21.87 -6.45 5.61
CA ARG A 228 21.78 -5.05 5.14
C ARG A 228 22.19 -4.12 6.27
N SER A 229 23.08 -3.20 5.94
CA SER A 229 23.49 -2.08 6.80
C SER A 229 23.27 -0.79 6.05
N SER A 230 22.54 0.15 6.65
CA SER A 230 22.24 1.45 6.07
C SER A 230 22.57 2.56 7.07
N TYR A 231 23.42 3.47 6.64
CA TYR A 231 23.77 4.69 7.31
C TYR A 231 23.11 5.86 6.62
N TYR A 232 22.45 6.71 7.39
CA TYR A 232 21.82 7.92 6.90
C TYR A 232 22.36 9.12 7.65
N GLN A 233 22.62 10.20 6.92
CA GLN A 233 23.11 11.46 7.44
C GLN A 233 22.21 12.59 6.96
N SER A 234 21.44 13.13 7.87
CA SER A 234 20.78 14.42 7.75
C SER A 234 21.50 15.44 8.68
N GLN A 235 20.83 16.14 9.56
CA GLN A 235 21.46 16.83 10.68
C GLN A 235 21.97 15.82 11.73
N ASN A 236 21.21 14.74 11.93
CA ASN A 236 21.53 13.64 12.83
C ASN A 236 21.86 12.36 12.05
N VAL A 237 22.33 11.34 12.77
CA VAL A 237 22.67 10.02 12.20
C VAL A 237 21.59 9.02 12.50
N ASP A 238 21.08 8.41 11.43
CA ASP A 238 20.15 7.30 11.49
C ASP A 238 20.82 6.00 11.02
N LEU A 239 20.40 4.89 11.61
CA LEU A 239 20.97 3.57 11.35
C LEU A 239 19.84 2.53 11.16
N ILE A 240 19.98 1.71 10.14
CA ILE A 240 19.16 0.52 9.95
C ILE A 240 20.07 -0.68 9.74
N GLU A 241 20.04 -1.62 10.68
CA GLU A 241 20.75 -2.88 10.59
C GLU A 241 19.73 -4.02 10.50
N GLN A 242 19.86 -4.89 9.51
CA GLN A 242 18.93 -5.98 9.27
C GLN A 242 19.65 -7.25 8.89
N LEU A 243 19.33 -8.34 9.58
CA LEU A 243 19.78 -9.69 9.28
C LEU A 243 18.56 -10.59 9.04
N ASN A 244 18.54 -11.25 7.91
CA ASN A 244 17.54 -12.26 7.58
C ASN A 244 18.25 -13.60 7.44
N VAL A 245 17.67 -14.63 8.01
CA VAL A 245 18.17 -16.01 7.93
C VAL A 245 17.06 -16.92 7.45
N ASN A 246 17.41 -17.91 6.68
CA ASN A 246 16.49 -18.94 6.23
C ASN A 246 17.16 -20.30 6.19
N TYR A 247 16.39 -21.34 6.51
CA TYR A 247 16.79 -22.72 6.37
C TYR A 247 15.66 -23.52 5.75
N ARG A 248 15.97 -24.29 4.71
CA ARG A 248 14.99 -25.12 4.02
C ARG A 248 15.50 -26.53 3.85
N HIS A 249 14.63 -27.50 4.15
CA HIS A 249 14.90 -28.90 3.91
C HIS A 249 13.59 -29.71 3.86
N ASN A 250 13.40 -30.54 2.81
CA ASN A 250 12.30 -31.50 2.71
C ASN A 250 10.91 -30.95 3.10
N GLY A 251 10.49 -29.84 2.53
CA GLY A 251 9.17 -29.23 2.82
C GLY A 251 9.13 -28.35 4.06
N LEU A 252 10.10 -28.42 4.97
CA LEU A 252 10.27 -27.49 6.08
C LEU A 252 11.02 -26.23 5.60
N ASP A 253 10.49 -25.06 5.97
CA ASP A 253 11.09 -23.76 5.70
C ASP A 253 11.03 -22.94 6.99
N ILE A 254 12.18 -22.68 7.58
CA ILE A 254 12.32 -21.85 8.79
C ILE A 254 12.96 -20.54 8.38
N PHE A 255 12.45 -19.42 8.86
CA PHE A 255 13.00 -18.11 8.61
C PHE A 255 13.05 -17.27 9.88
N GLY A 256 13.99 -16.35 9.92
CA GLY A 256 14.14 -15.38 10.99
C GLY A 256 14.54 -14.03 10.45
N ILE A 257 14.10 -12.95 11.11
CA ILE A 257 14.46 -11.58 10.82
C ILE A 257 14.87 -10.92 12.13
N PHE A 258 15.98 -10.22 12.11
CA PHE A 258 16.38 -9.29 13.15
C PHE A 258 16.60 -7.93 12.53
N ARG A 259 16.00 -6.87 13.13
CA ARG A 259 16.16 -5.49 12.68
C ARG A 259 16.38 -4.57 13.86
N TYR A 260 17.38 -3.72 13.75
CA TYR A 260 17.60 -2.56 14.61
C TYR A 260 17.38 -1.29 13.82
N LEU A 261 16.64 -0.35 14.37
CA LEU A 261 16.42 0.99 13.85
C LEU A 261 16.81 2.01 14.94
N LYS A 262 17.63 2.99 14.57
CA LYS A 262 17.78 4.27 15.27
C LYS A 262 17.40 5.36 14.29
N ASN A 263 16.41 6.17 14.66
CA ASN A 263 15.97 7.33 13.91
C ASN A 263 15.94 8.55 14.82
N GLU A 264 16.56 9.65 14.38
CA GLU A 264 16.63 10.91 15.12
C GLU A 264 16.35 12.06 14.16
N TYR A 265 15.17 12.63 14.24
CA TYR A 265 14.73 13.66 13.30
C TYR A 265 14.39 14.96 14.01
N ILE A 266 14.64 16.07 13.30
CA ILE A 266 14.33 17.42 13.73
C ILE A 266 13.09 17.89 12.98
N MET A 267 12.19 18.55 13.69
CA MET A 267 11.03 19.22 13.12
C MET A 267 11.04 20.69 13.48
N LYS A 268 10.75 21.54 12.51
CA LYS A 268 10.56 22.98 12.69
C LYS A 268 9.22 23.35 12.08
N ASN A 269 8.37 23.94 12.89
CA ASN A 269 7.05 24.34 12.45
C ASN A 269 6.86 25.83 12.75
N ASP A 270 6.34 26.56 11.79
CA ASP A 270 5.80 27.90 11.96
C ASP A 270 4.29 27.77 11.85
N ILE A 271 3.59 28.05 12.93
CA ILE A 271 2.15 27.87 13.06
C ILE A 271 1.52 29.20 13.43
N VAL A 272 0.60 29.67 12.62
CA VAL A 272 -0.24 30.81 12.93
C VAL A 272 -1.68 30.37 12.99
N HIS A 273 -2.33 30.53 14.11
CA HIS A 273 -3.76 30.31 14.17
C HIS A 273 -4.50 31.54 14.70
N THR A 274 -5.65 31.78 14.12
CA THR A 274 -6.59 32.81 14.52
C THR A 274 -7.85 32.15 15.02
N LEU A 275 -8.37 32.68 16.12
CA LEU A 275 -9.61 32.23 16.72
C LEU A 275 -10.53 33.45 16.86
N GLU A 276 -11.66 33.41 16.18
CA GLU A 276 -12.70 34.43 16.24
C GLU A 276 -13.77 34.03 17.25
N SER A 277 -13.88 34.78 18.33
CA SER A 277 -14.89 34.64 19.37
C SER A 277 -15.42 36.04 19.71
N ASP A 278 -15.61 36.42 20.96
CA ASP A 278 -15.87 37.80 21.39
C ASP A 278 -14.71 38.76 21.11
N SER A 279 -13.53 38.19 20.85
CA SER A 279 -12.31 38.87 20.42
C SER A 279 -11.63 38.09 19.31
N LEU A 280 -10.85 38.83 18.50
CA LEU A 280 -9.97 38.18 17.52
C LEU A 280 -8.63 37.81 18.17
N TRP A 281 -8.46 36.55 18.47
CA TRP A 281 -7.22 35.98 19.00
C TRP A 281 -6.30 35.56 17.87
N LYS A 282 -5.00 35.87 18.01
CA LYS A 282 -3.97 35.38 17.09
C LYS A 282 -2.80 34.84 17.89
N TYR A 283 -2.39 33.63 17.53
CA TYR A 283 -1.30 32.88 18.13
C TYR A 283 -0.24 32.63 17.04
N GLN A 284 1.00 33.02 17.31
CA GLN A 284 2.14 32.77 16.45
C GLN A 284 3.13 31.84 17.16
N ASN A 285 3.12 30.59 16.78
CA ASN A 285 3.94 29.53 17.37
C ASN A 285 5.14 29.23 16.49
N LEU A 286 6.34 29.30 17.05
CA LEU A 286 7.57 28.76 16.49
C LEU A 286 7.94 27.52 17.28
N LEU A 287 7.94 26.39 16.61
CA LEU A 287 8.24 25.08 17.22
C LEU A 287 9.55 24.55 16.65
N ASP A 288 10.47 24.17 17.54
CA ASP A 288 11.72 23.45 17.24
C ASP A 288 11.79 22.20 18.12
N GLY A 289 11.88 21.03 17.49
CA GLY A 289 11.81 19.78 18.22
C GLY A 289 12.71 18.71 17.67
N THR A 290 13.20 17.85 18.57
CA THR A 290 13.97 16.65 18.25
C THR A 290 13.26 15.41 18.78
N VAL A 291 13.12 14.40 17.94
CA VAL A 291 12.54 13.11 18.32
C VAL A 291 13.56 12.00 18.06
N VAL A 292 13.81 11.19 19.08
CA VAL A 292 14.70 10.03 19.01
C VAL A 292 13.87 8.76 19.19
N ASP A 293 13.80 7.94 18.14
CA ASP A 293 13.14 6.63 18.16
C ASP A 293 14.14 5.51 17.95
N LYS A 294 14.05 4.48 18.80
CA LYS A 294 14.85 3.25 18.70
C LYS A 294 13.92 2.06 18.74
N SER A 295 14.08 1.16 17.79
CA SER A 295 13.31 -0.08 17.79
C SER A 295 14.16 -1.30 17.49
N LEU A 296 13.81 -2.42 18.16
CA LEU A 296 14.33 -3.74 17.95
C LEU A 296 13.18 -4.64 17.53
N ARG A 297 13.30 -5.29 16.38
CA ARG A 297 12.32 -6.26 15.90
C ARG A 297 12.99 -7.61 15.67
N GLY A 298 12.42 -8.63 16.28
CA GLY A 298 12.73 -10.04 16.04
C GLY A 298 11.52 -10.73 15.44
N GLU A 299 11.71 -11.53 14.41
CA GLU A 299 10.67 -12.36 13.83
C GLU A 299 11.22 -13.77 13.61
N ILE A 300 10.43 -14.78 13.95
CA ILE A 300 10.70 -16.18 13.63
C ILE A 300 9.44 -16.81 13.08
N GLY A 301 9.60 -17.63 12.06
CA GLY A 301 8.48 -18.37 11.50
C GLY A 301 8.93 -19.69 10.89
N ALA A 302 7.96 -20.57 10.74
CA ALA A 302 8.14 -21.84 10.07
C ALA A 302 6.94 -22.12 9.16
N ASN A 303 7.23 -22.76 8.06
CA ASN A 303 6.25 -23.30 7.13
C ASN A 303 6.56 -24.77 6.90
N TYR A 304 5.56 -25.62 6.94
CA TYR A 304 5.69 -27.03 6.64
C TYR A 304 4.71 -27.41 5.52
N SER A 305 5.25 -27.85 4.40
CA SER A 305 4.47 -28.41 3.29
C SER A 305 4.29 -29.91 3.54
N LEU A 306 3.09 -30.31 3.97
CA LEU A 306 2.73 -31.72 4.17
C LEU A 306 2.84 -32.51 2.86
N ASN A 307 2.45 -31.82 1.76
CA ASN A 307 2.57 -32.27 0.37
C ASN A 307 2.38 -31.03 -0.54
N ASP A 308 2.30 -31.23 -1.85
CA ASP A 308 2.14 -30.13 -2.82
C ASP A 308 0.84 -29.34 -2.65
N LYS A 309 -0.17 -29.95 -2.01
CA LYS A 309 -1.52 -29.36 -1.86
C LYS A 309 -1.79 -28.79 -0.48
N HIS A 310 -1.03 -29.16 0.54
CA HIS A 310 -1.31 -28.80 1.94
C HIS A 310 -0.09 -28.19 2.61
N SER A 311 -0.25 -27.04 3.21
CA SER A 311 0.78 -26.36 4.01
C SER A 311 0.20 -25.73 5.26
N LEU A 312 0.97 -25.73 6.33
CA LEU A 312 0.67 -25.04 7.57
C LEU A 312 1.91 -24.30 8.05
N GLY A 313 1.71 -23.29 8.86
CA GLY A 313 2.84 -22.56 9.41
C GLY A 313 2.43 -21.56 10.47
N PHE A 314 3.44 -20.99 11.09
CA PHE A 314 3.28 -19.91 12.04
C PHE A 314 4.35 -18.84 11.83
N ARG A 315 4.06 -17.64 12.29
CA ARG A 315 4.98 -16.50 12.35
C ARG A 315 4.77 -15.76 13.66
N TYR A 316 5.83 -15.59 14.42
CA TYR A 316 5.84 -14.83 15.64
C TYR A 316 6.77 -13.63 15.50
N THR A 317 6.27 -12.45 15.83
CA THR A 317 7.00 -11.18 15.79
C THR A 317 7.02 -10.56 17.18
N LEU A 318 8.21 -10.16 17.60
CA LEU A 318 8.47 -9.40 18.81
C LEU A 318 9.04 -8.04 18.43
N THR A 319 8.36 -6.95 18.82
CA THR A 319 8.87 -5.59 18.60
C THR A 319 9.06 -4.89 19.94
N SER A 320 10.24 -4.37 20.20
CA SER A 320 10.56 -3.58 21.37
C SER A 320 10.92 -2.16 20.97
N ARG A 321 10.22 -1.18 21.55
CA ARG A 321 10.57 0.25 21.50
C ARG A 321 10.89 0.69 22.94
N PRO A 322 12.15 0.57 23.37
CA PRO A 322 12.49 0.73 24.76
C PRO A 322 12.23 2.15 25.28
N ASN A 323 12.44 3.15 24.46
CA ASN A 323 12.16 4.53 24.81
C ASN A 323 12.22 5.42 23.56
N THR A 324 11.09 5.97 23.14
CA THR A 324 11.01 7.08 22.18
C THR A 324 11.00 8.36 23.01
N LYS A 325 11.91 9.28 22.73
CA LYS A 325 12.03 10.56 23.43
C LYS A 325 11.73 11.70 22.48
N SER A 326 11.01 12.69 22.98
CA SER A 326 10.78 13.95 22.28
C SER A 326 11.14 15.10 23.20
N ASP A 327 11.83 16.08 22.64
CA ASP A 327 12.23 17.32 23.26
C ASP A 327 11.80 18.44 22.31
N VAL A 328 10.82 19.23 22.72
CA VAL A 328 10.18 20.25 21.85
C VAL A 328 10.11 21.56 22.59
N PHE A 329 10.70 22.59 22.00
CA PHE A 329 10.56 23.97 22.42
C PHE A 329 9.54 24.68 21.54
N THR A 330 8.63 25.42 22.16
CA THR A 330 7.65 26.25 21.46
C THR A 330 7.67 27.66 22.05
N SER A 331 7.80 28.67 21.20
CA SER A 331 7.64 30.07 21.53
C SER A 331 6.38 30.61 20.87
N ASN A 332 5.47 31.19 21.64
CA ASN A 332 4.14 31.60 21.17
C ASN A 332 3.86 33.06 21.56
N ASP A 333 3.73 33.93 20.56
CA ASP A 333 3.27 35.31 20.72
C ASP A 333 1.75 35.37 20.56
N ILE A 334 1.05 35.89 21.56
CA ILE A 334 -0.41 35.90 21.63
C ILE A 334 -0.91 37.33 21.64
N THR A 335 -1.86 37.63 20.76
CA THR A 335 -2.53 38.94 20.69
C THR A 335 -4.05 38.76 20.71
N ALA A 336 -4.75 39.74 21.36
CA ALA A 336 -6.19 39.86 21.36
C ALA A 336 -6.55 41.20 20.72
N ASN A 337 -7.37 41.18 19.64
CA ASN A 337 -7.75 42.40 18.86
C ASN A 337 -6.54 43.24 18.43
N ASN A 338 -5.44 42.56 18.00
CA ASN A 338 -4.14 43.09 17.62
C ASN A 338 -3.36 43.81 18.78
N GLN A 339 -3.77 43.62 20.01
CA GLN A 339 -3.01 44.09 21.18
C GLN A 339 -2.28 42.90 21.80
N PHE A 340 -1.07 43.12 22.27
CA PHE A 340 -0.30 42.10 22.98
C PHE A 340 -1.09 41.57 24.18
N TYR A 341 -1.16 40.25 24.32
CA TYR A 341 -1.86 39.57 25.40
C TYR A 341 -0.90 38.79 26.29
N ASP A 342 -0.02 37.98 25.71
CA ASP A 342 0.95 37.17 26.43
C ASP A 342 2.08 36.71 25.49
N HIS A 343 3.22 36.37 26.07
CA HIS A 343 4.28 35.60 25.43
C HIS A 343 4.51 34.33 26.25
N LEU A 344 4.35 33.16 25.59
CA LEU A 344 4.45 31.87 26.22
C LEU A 344 5.62 31.07 25.64
N GLU A 345 6.59 30.70 26.46
CA GLU A 345 7.59 29.71 26.15
C GLU A 345 7.17 28.37 26.78
N ASN A 346 7.17 27.30 25.99
CA ASN A 346 6.84 25.96 26.46
C ASN A 346 7.96 24.98 26.07
N GLN A 347 8.51 24.30 27.06
CA GLN A 347 9.48 23.22 26.89
C GLN A 347 8.78 21.90 27.21
N GLU A 348 8.54 21.09 26.19
CA GLU A 348 7.96 19.75 26.31
C GLU A 348 9.05 18.70 26.31
N TYR A 349 9.12 17.91 27.38
CA TYR A 349 9.88 16.67 27.45
C TYR A 349 8.91 15.50 27.49
N SER A 350 8.87 14.72 26.44
CA SER A 350 8.02 13.55 26.44
C SER A 350 8.79 12.25 26.14
N SER A 351 8.29 11.16 26.69
CA SER A 351 8.87 9.84 26.46
C SER A 351 7.78 8.78 26.40
N THR A 352 7.92 7.88 25.44
CA THR A 352 7.05 6.72 25.31
C THR A 352 7.88 5.45 25.38
N SER A 353 7.51 4.56 26.29
CA SER A 353 8.11 3.24 26.47
C SER A 353 7.02 2.18 26.52
N GLY A 354 7.38 0.93 26.33
CA GLY A 354 6.37 -0.14 26.38
C GLY A 354 6.99 -1.51 26.65
N LYS A 355 6.13 -2.43 27.06
CA LYS A 355 6.49 -3.85 27.01
C LYS A 355 6.63 -4.27 25.54
N PRO A 356 7.47 -5.28 25.23
CA PRO A 356 7.54 -5.77 23.87
C PRO A 356 6.15 -6.13 23.31
N THR A 357 5.90 -5.68 22.10
CA THR A 357 4.69 -6.03 21.33
C THR A 357 4.83 -7.44 20.81
N HIS A 358 3.84 -8.27 21.06
CA HIS A 358 3.76 -9.66 20.60
C HIS A 358 2.72 -9.79 19.51
N GLN A 359 3.10 -10.42 18.39
CA GLN A 359 2.19 -10.72 17.31
C GLN A 359 2.43 -12.16 16.85
N LEU A 360 1.39 -12.97 16.80
CA LEU A 360 1.41 -14.36 16.34
C LEU A 360 0.41 -14.51 15.20
N ASN A 361 0.83 -15.13 14.10
CA ASN A 361 -0.06 -15.63 13.06
C ASN A 361 0.13 -17.13 12.91
N VAL A 362 -0.97 -17.87 12.80
CA VAL A 362 -1.00 -19.29 12.45
C VAL A 362 -1.90 -19.44 11.22
N TYR A 363 -1.48 -20.26 10.27
CA TYR A 363 -2.26 -20.49 9.07
C TYR A 363 -2.30 -21.96 8.65
N TYR A 364 -3.35 -22.31 7.93
CA TYR A 364 -3.46 -23.50 7.10
C TYR A 364 -3.93 -23.10 5.69
N ASN A 365 -3.23 -23.62 4.68
CA ASN A 365 -3.62 -23.45 3.29
C ASN A 365 -3.58 -24.81 2.59
N GLY A 366 -4.70 -25.21 2.00
CA GLY A 366 -4.81 -26.54 1.40
C GLY A 366 -5.86 -26.65 0.31
N THR A 367 -5.79 -27.75 -0.46
CA THR A 367 -6.72 -28.07 -1.53
C THR A 367 -7.23 -29.49 -1.37
N VAL A 368 -8.55 -29.66 -1.20
CA VAL A 368 -9.24 -30.95 -1.09
C VAL A 368 -10.15 -31.13 -2.30
N GLY A 369 -9.79 -32.05 -3.20
CA GLY A 369 -10.41 -32.08 -4.52
C GLY A 369 -10.16 -30.75 -5.25
N ASP A 370 -11.24 -30.05 -5.60
CA ASP A 370 -11.20 -28.73 -6.23
C ASP A 370 -11.45 -27.59 -5.22
N LEU A 371 -11.70 -27.90 -3.94
CA LEU A 371 -11.94 -26.93 -2.90
C LEU A 371 -10.61 -26.41 -2.34
N ASN A 372 -10.34 -25.12 -2.50
CA ASN A 372 -9.22 -24.45 -1.83
C ASN A 372 -9.67 -23.89 -0.49
N ILE A 373 -8.87 -24.12 0.54
CA ILE A 373 -9.10 -23.70 1.93
C ILE A 373 -7.95 -22.81 2.34
N ASP A 374 -8.23 -21.59 2.82
CA ASP A 374 -7.28 -20.66 3.42
C ASP A 374 -7.81 -20.23 4.78
N PHE A 375 -7.13 -20.65 5.85
CA PHE A 375 -7.47 -20.35 7.23
C PHE A 375 -6.31 -19.61 7.90
N ASN A 376 -6.62 -18.52 8.58
CA ASN A 376 -5.66 -17.70 9.31
C ASN A 376 -6.21 -17.31 10.67
N THR A 377 -5.33 -17.28 11.68
CA THR A 377 -5.63 -16.72 13.00
C THR A 377 -4.48 -15.83 13.43
N ASP A 378 -4.81 -14.63 13.91
CA ASP A 378 -3.88 -13.64 14.44
C ASP A 378 -4.17 -13.37 15.91
N TYR A 379 -3.11 -13.27 16.70
CA TYR A 379 -3.15 -12.74 18.05
C TYR A 379 -2.13 -11.60 18.16
N TYR A 380 -2.56 -10.50 18.79
CA TYR A 380 -1.73 -9.32 19.01
C TYR A 380 -1.92 -8.79 20.42
N THR A 381 -0.83 -8.36 21.07
CA THR A 381 -0.89 -7.59 22.32
C THR A 381 0.26 -6.60 22.39
N ASN A 382 -0.08 -5.42 22.87
CA ASN A 382 0.84 -4.31 23.04
C ASN A 382 0.51 -3.56 24.34
N THR A 383 1.53 -2.98 24.96
CA THR A 383 1.38 -2.09 26.10
C THR A 383 2.33 -0.90 25.91
N SER A 384 1.81 0.32 26.01
CA SER A 384 2.57 1.56 25.90
C SER A 384 2.35 2.43 27.12
N THR A 385 3.39 3.09 27.60
CA THR A 385 3.36 4.08 28.69
C THR A 385 4.01 5.34 28.20
N GLY A 386 3.27 6.43 28.17
CA GLY A 386 3.74 7.78 27.87
C GLY A 386 3.93 8.60 29.16
N LYS A 387 4.92 9.46 29.17
CA LYS A 387 5.13 10.48 30.20
C LYS A 387 5.47 11.78 29.52
N GLY A 388 4.86 12.88 29.93
CA GLY A 388 5.14 14.24 29.46
C GLY A 388 5.36 15.18 30.62
N LEU A 389 6.28 16.10 30.45
CA LEU A 389 6.49 17.28 31.27
C LEU A 389 6.46 18.49 30.36
N TYR A 390 5.54 19.41 30.61
CA TYR A 390 5.42 20.68 29.92
C TYR A 390 5.80 21.77 30.92
N HIS A 391 6.89 22.44 30.65
CA HIS A 391 7.37 23.58 31.46
C HIS A 391 6.99 24.85 30.72
N GLU A 392 5.97 25.56 31.22
CA GLU A 392 5.43 26.77 30.60
C GLU A 392 5.87 27.99 31.40
N VAL A 393 6.51 28.92 30.69
CA VAL A 393 6.87 30.25 31.20
C VAL A 393 6.02 31.29 30.46
N SER A 394 5.14 31.96 31.16
CA SER A 394 4.29 33.03 30.64
C SER A 394 4.84 34.39 31.12
N GLN A 395 4.74 35.39 30.25
CA GLN A 395 5.15 36.75 30.60
C GLN A 395 4.13 37.46 31.51
N GLU A 396 2.83 37.18 31.25
CA GLU A 396 1.70 37.89 31.90
C GLU A 396 0.96 37.03 32.93
N GLN A 397 1.18 35.72 32.94
CA GLN A 397 0.49 34.79 33.83
C GLN A 397 1.51 33.96 34.62
N GLU A 398 1.05 33.24 35.66
CA GLU A 398 1.91 32.33 36.42
C GLU A 398 2.47 31.23 35.50
N SER A 399 3.77 30.98 35.62
CA SER A 399 4.42 29.84 35.01
C SER A 399 3.92 28.54 35.63
N ARG A 400 3.88 27.44 34.87
CA ARG A 400 3.40 26.20 35.40
C ARG A 400 4.12 24.99 34.83
N ASP A 401 4.19 23.95 35.62
CA ASP A 401 4.63 22.63 35.21
C ASP A 401 3.41 21.73 35.09
N VAL A 402 3.29 21.00 33.97
CA VAL A 402 2.18 20.09 33.72
C VAL A 402 2.74 18.71 33.47
N HIS A 403 2.41 17.76 34.33
CA HIS A 403 2.80 16.37 34.18
C HIS A 403 1.66 15.56 33.57
N THR A 404 2.00 14.76 32.57
CA THR A 404 1.03 13.85 31.95
C THR A 404 1.56 12.42 31.98
N GLN A 405 0.65 11.47 32.18
CA GLN A 405 0.94 10.05 32.09
C GLN A 405 -0.15 9.36 31.28
N SER A 406 0.23 8.55 30.32
CA SER A 406 -0.69 7.71 29.57
C SER A 406 -0.29 6.24 29.69
N TYR A 407 -1.29 5.37 29.79
CA TYR A 407 -1.10 3.93 29.78
C TYR A 407 -2.11 3.32 28.83
N ILE A 408 -1.62 2.65 27.78
CA ILE A 408 -2.44 2.04 26.74
C ILE A 408 -2.12 0.55 26.70
N ARG A 409 -3.15 -0.27 26.70
CA ARG A 409 -3.04 -1.72 26.50
C ARG A 409 -4.02 -2.19 25.46
N ASN A 410 -3.50 -2.84 24.43
CA ASN A 410 -4.29 -3.43 23.35
C ASN A 410 -4.17 -4.96 23.36
N LYS A 411 -5.28 -5.62 23.04
CA LYS A 411 -5.34 -7.04 22.72
C LYS A 411 -6.25 -7.23 21.52
N LEU A 412 -5.87 -8.12 20.62
CA LEU A 412 -6.65 -8.45 19.44
C LEU A 412 -6.54 -9.95 19.16
N LEU A 413 -7.66 -10.59 18.90
CA LEU A 413 -7.78 -11.93 18.33
C LEU A 413 -8.59 -11.83 17.05
N ALA A 414 -8.12 -12.41 15.97
CA ALA A 414 -8.89 -12.47 14.74
C ALA A 414 -8.72 -13.82 14.05
N SER A 415 -9.76 -14.30 13.39
CA SER A 415 -9.75 -15.53 12.62
C SER A 415 -10.49 -15.34 11.31
N LYS A 416 -9.93 -15.83 10.21
CA LYS A 416 -10.48 -15.73 8.86
C LYS A 416 -10.42 -17.06 8.14
N LEU A 417 -11.53 -17.44 7.52
CA LEU A 417 -11.65 -18.62 6.67
C LEU A 417 -12.13 -18.21 5.27
N VAL A 418 -11.41 -18.63 4.24
CA VAL A 418 -11.78 -18.45 2.84
C VAL A 418 -11.82 -19.80 2.16
N LEU A 419 -12.94 -20.10 1.51
CA LEU A 419 -13.18 -21.30 0.72
C LEU A 419 -13.37 -20.87 -0.73
N SER A 420 -12.62 -21.47 -1.67
CA SER A 420 -12.73 -21.17 -3.10
C SER A 420 -12.94 -22.45 -3.89
N TYR A 421 -13.91 -22.42 -4.79
CA TYR A 421 -14.31 -23.58 -5.58
C TYR A 421 -14.60 -23.17 -7.05
N PRO A 422 -14.09 -23.92 -8.04
CA PRO A 422 -14.46 -23.69 -9.43
C PRO A 422 -15.93 -24.06 -9.65
N LEU A 423 -16.73 -23.09 -10.08
CA LEU A 423 -18.17 -23.25 -10.25
C LEU A 423 -18.65 -22.59 -11.56
N PHE A 424 -19.43 -23.32 -12.37
CA PHE A 424 -20.02 -22.82 -13.63
C PHE A 424 -19.02 -22.16 -14.58
N GLY A 425 -17.78 -22.69 -14.67
CA GLY A 425 -16.73 -22.14 -15.53
C GLY A 425 -16.11 -20.82 -15.03
N GLY A 426 -16.36 -20.49 -13.78
CA GLY A 426 -15.75 -19.40 -13.03
C GLY A 426 -15.18 -19.92 -11.69
N ASN A 427 -14.85 -19.01 -10.81
CA ASN A 427 -14.38 -19.30 -9.45
C ASN A 427 -15.28 -18.59 -8.43
N LEU A 428 -15.88 -19.37 -7.51
CA LEU A 428 -16.63 -18.86 -6.38
C LEU A 428 -15.73 -18.89 -5.13
N SER A 429 -15.63 -17.76 -4.44
CA SER A 429 -14.98 -17.66 -3.15
C SER A 429 -16.00 -17.20 -2.10
N VAL A 430 -16.10 -17.91 -1.00
CA VAL A 430 -16.94 -17.55 0.15
C VAL A 430 -16.07 -17.59 1.40
N GLY A 431 -16.37 -16.74 2.38
CA GLY A 431 -15.58 -16.72 3.61
C GLY A 431 -16.24 -15.93 4.72
N GLY A 432 -15.64 -16.05 5.89
CA GLY A 432 -16.01 -15.31 7.09
C GLY A 432 -14.79 -14.91 7.89
N GLU A 433 -14.97 -13.88 8.71
CA GLU A 433 -13.94 -13.32 9.57
C GLU A 433 -14.57 -12.89 10.90
N TYR A 434 -13.88 -13.19 11.98
CA TYR A 434 -14.20 -12.76 13.34
C TYR A 434 -13.05 -11.99 13.93
N THR A 435 -13.32 -10.88 14.62
CA THR A 435 -12.36 -10.05 15.34
C THR A 435 -12.87 -9.71 16.73
N ASP A 436 -12.00 -9.80 17.75
CA ASP A 436 -12.24 -9.34 19.13
C ASP A 436 -11.09 -8.40 19.49
N THR A 437 -11.39 -7.12 19.68
CA THR A 437 -10.42 -6.07 20.02
C THR A 437 -10.78 -5.49 21.37
N ARG A 438 -9.79 -5.40 22.26
CA ARG A 438 -9.92 -4.81 23.58
C ARG A 438 -8.82 -3.80 23.82
N ARG A 439 -9.21 -2.57 24.09
CA ARG A 439 -8.31 -1.47 24.42
C ARG A 439 -8.65 -0.88 25.77
N ASN A 440 -7.64 -0.76 26.62
CA ASN A 440 -7.70 0.06 27.82
C ASN A 440 -6.78 1.26 27.61
N ASP A 441 -7.25 2.45 27.96
CA ASP A 441 -6.56 3.70 27.77
C ASP A 441 -6.75 4.54 29.06
N GLU A 442 -5.66 4.87 29.71
CA GLU A 442 -5.65 5.67 30.94
C GLU A 442 -4.81 6.91 30.71
N TYR A 443 -5.35 8.07 31.02
CA TYR A 443 -4.65 9.34 30.97
C TYR A 443 -4.76 10.05 32.32
N ARG A 444 -3.63 10.51 32.86
CA ARG A 444 -3.55 11.18 34.15
C ARG A 444 -2.80 12.51 34.01
N ASN A 445 -3.38 13.53 34.64
CA ASN A 445 -2.74 14.81 34.90
C ASN A 445 -2.86 15.12 36.39
N PRO A 446 -1.77 15.02 37.16
CA PRO A 446 -1.78 15.23 38.62
C PRO A 446 -2.22 16.64 39.01
N GLU A 447 -1.86 17.66 38.25
CA GLU A 447 -2.20 19.07 38.49
C GLU A 447 -3.64 19.41 38.15
N LYS A 448 -4.35 18.52 37.45
CA LYS A 448 -5.76 18.66 37.05
C LYS A 448 -6.06 19.80 36.08
N TYR A 449 -5.08 20.21 35.27
CA TYR A 449 -5.34 21.14 34.15
C TYR A 449 -6.21 20.51 33.06
N VAL A 450 -6.14 19.17 32.94
CA VAL A 450 -7.05 18.37 32.13
C VAL A 450 -7.58 17.20 32.94
N GLU A 451 -8.77 16.72 32.61
CA GLU A 451 -9.43 15.62 33.32
C GLU A 451 -8.61 14.33 33.20
N SER A 452 -8.34 13.66 34.30
CA SER A 452 -7.79 12.31 34.30
C SER A 452 -8.92 11.30 34.06
N THR A 453 -8.74 10.40 33.07
CA THR A 453 -9.79 9.48 32.63
C THR A 453 -9.24 8.08 32.43
N ILE A 454 -10.12 7.09 32.64
CA ILE A 454 -9.87 5.69 32.28
C ILE A 454 -10.95 5.29 31.28
N SER A 455 -10.57 4.95 30.08
CA SER A 455 -11.50 4.45 29.07
C SER A 455 -11.18 3.00 28.68
N ARG A 456 -12.22 2.24 28.37
CA ARG A 456 -12.11 0.90 27.84
C ARG A 456 -13.01 0.77 26.62
N VAL A 457 -12.47 0.21 25.55
CA VAL A 457 -13.20 -0.14 24.33
C VAL A 457 -13.16 -1.64 24.16
N GLU A 458 -14.32 -2.22 23.89
CA GLU A 458 -14.48 -3.59 23.45
C GLU A 458 -15.20 -3.57 22.09
N GLU A 459 -14.58 -4.16 21.08
CA GLU A 459 -15.14 -4.19 19.72
C GLU A 459 -15.10 -5.63 19.19
N ASP A 460 -16.28 -6.17 18.89
CA ASP A 460 -16.48 -7.47 18.29
C ASP A 460 -16.97 -7.29 16.84
N GLY A 461 -16.26 -7.87 15.89
CA GLY A 461 -16.59 -7.83 14.48
C GLY A 461 -16.88 -9.22 13.93
N LEU A 462 -17.98 -9.36 13.19
CA LEU A 462 -18.30 -10.56 12.41
C LEU A 462 -18.59 -10.16 10.98
N SER A 463 -17.89 -10.76 10.03
CA SER A 463 -18.14 -10.50 8.63
C SER A 463 -18.26 -11.79 7.80
N GLY A 464 -19.03 -11.70 6.72
CA GLY A 464 -19.17 -12.76 5.73
C GLY A 464 -19.13 -12.18 4.32
N PHE A 465 -18.57 -12.91 3.36
CA PHE A 465 -18.53 -12.48 1.98
C PHE A 465 -18.72 -13.62 0.98
N ALA A 466 -19.16 -13.25 -0.23
CA ALA A 466 -19.17 -14.10 -1.41
C ALA A 466 -18.66 -13.30 -2.61
N GLU A 467 -17.81 -13.91 -3.40
CA GLU A 467 -17.25 -13.32 -4.63
C GLU A 467 -17.23 -14.38 -5.73
N TYR A 468 -17.73 -14.02 -6.91
CA TYR A 468 -17.71 -14.87 -8.09
C TYR A 468 -16.99 -14.15 -9.24
N SER A 469 -16.03 -14.82 -9.85
CA SER A 469 -15.29 -14.29 -11.01
C SER A 469 -15.35 -15.29 -12.17
N ARG A 470 -15.61 -14.78 -13.39
CA ARG A 470 -15.64 -15.61 -14.60
C ARG A 470 -15.13 -14.84 -15.81
N GLN A 471 -14.39 -15.56 -16.64
CA GLN A 471 -14.01 -15.08 -17.98
C GLN A 471 -15.06 -15.49 -18.99
N PHE A 472 -15.62 -14.48 -19.68
CA PHE A 472 -16.53 -14.64 -20.80
C PHE A 472 -15.82 -14.26 -22.10
N PRO A 473 -16.34 -14.66 -23.27
CA PRO A 473 -15.80 -14.19 -24.56
C PRO A 473 -15.77 -12.66 -24.70
N ILE A 474 -16.71 -11.97 -24.04
CA ILE A 474 -16.83 -10.51 -24.06
C ILE A 474 -15.91 -9.80 -23.04
N GLY A 475 -15.31 -10.52 -22.07
CA GLY A 475 -14.45 -9.94 -21.02
C GLY A 475 -14.50 -10.71 -19.72
N ASN A 476 -13.77 -10.23 -18.71
CA ASN A 476 -13.77 -10.79 -17.36
C ASN A 476 -14.77 -10.02 -16.50
N LEU A 477 -15.63 -10.75 -15.79
CA LEU A 477 -16.58 -10.21 -14.82
C LEU A 477 -16.23 -10.73 -13.43
N SER A 478 -16.18 -9.85 -12.44
CA SER A 478 -16.11 -10.19 -11.02
C SER A 478 -17.22 -9.46 -10.28
N LEU A 479 -17.97 -10.21 -9.47
CA LEU A 479 -19.06 -9.72 -8.64
C LEU A 479 -18.82 -10.21 -7.22
N GLY A 480 -19.04 -9.35 -6.25
CA GLY A 480 -18.91 -9.74 -4.86
C GLY A 480 -19.76 -8.89 -3.93
N VAL A 481 -20.00 -9.41 -2.78
CA VAL A 481 -20.66 -8.72 -1.68
C VAL A 481 -20.05 -9.15 -0.35
N ARG A 482 -19.83 -8.19 0.53
CA ARG A 482 -19.39 -8.41 1.92
C ARG A 482 -20.42 -7.76 2.84
N TYR A 483 -20.76 -8.45 3.93
CA TYR A 483 -21.52 -7.91 5.03
C TYR A 483 -20.66 -7.90 6.28
N GLU A 484 -20.64 -6.80 7.01
CA GLU A 484 -19.94 -6.66 8.27
C GLU A 484 -20.90 -6.21 9.35
N HIS A 485 -20.85 -6.89 10.49
CA HIS A 485 -21.58 -6.58 11.71
C HIS A 485 -20.58 -6.29 12.82
N VAL A 486 -20.72 -5.14 13.47
CA VAL A 486 -19.80 -4.68 14.52
C VAL A 486 -20.61 -4.28 15.75
N THR A 487 -20.16 -4.78 16.91
CA THR A 487 -20.61 -4.34 18.23
C THR A 487 -19.46 -3.59 18.88
N PHE A 488 -19.70 -2.36 19.30
CA PHE A 488 -18.72 -1.47 19.91
C PHE A 488 -19.25 -0.98 21.25
N ASP A 489 -18.60 -1.39 22.34
CA ASP A 489 -18.92 -1.00 23.72
C ASP A 489 -17.85 -0.08 24.28
N TYR A 490 -18.28 1.07 24.78
CA TYR A 490 -17.42 2.10 25.36
C TYR A 490 -17.71 2.25 26.86
N TYR A 491 -16.63 2.29 27.64
CA TYR A 491 -16.69 2.47 29.08
C TYR A 491 -15.83 3.67 29.48
N LYS A 492 -16.35 4.55 30.35
CA LYS A 492 -15.61 5.62 31.01
C LYS A 492 -15.61 5.37 32.53
N ASP A 493 -14.44 5.33 33.15
CA ASP A 493 -14.23 5.09 34.60
C ASP A 493 -15.00 3.84 35.12
N GLY A 494 -15.05 2.80 34.29
CA GLY A 494 -15.72 1.54 34.57
C GLY A 494 -17.22 1.53 34.30
N VAL A 495 -17.84 2.64 33.95
CA VAL A 495 -19.27 2.77 33.63
C VAL A 495 -19.46 2.61 32.11
N HIS A 496 -20.41 1.76 31.71
CA HIS A 496 -20.84 1.62 30.33
C HIS A 496 -21.54 2.90 29.86
N MET A 497 -21.15 3.38 28.67
CA MET A 497 -21.65 4.64 28.12
C MET A 497 -22.54 4.32 26.90
N ASP A 498 -23.86 4.31 27.10
CA ASP A 498 -24.83 3.93 26.06
C ASP A 498 -24.78 4.82 24.81
N GLU A 499 -24.54 6.12 24.98
CA GLU A 499 -24.48 7.07 23.86
C GLU A 499 -23.29 6.82 22.93
N GLN A 500 -22.15 6.39 23.48
CA GLN A 500 -20.91 6.11 22.75
C GLN A 500 -20.87 4.66 22.24
N SER A 501 -21.63 3.75 22.88
CA SER A 501 -21.74 2.35 22.49
C SER A 501 -22.71 2.21 21.32
N ARG A 502 -22.40 1.30 20.39
CA ARG A 502 -23.24 1.14 19.19
C ARG A 502 -23.08 -0.23 18.55
N MET A 503 -24.11 -0.62 17.83
CA MET A 503 -24.12 -1.80 16.98
C MET A 503 -24.54 -1.38 15.57
N TYR A 504 -23.81 -1.83 14.57
CA TYR A 504 -24.12 -1.50 13.18
C TYR A 504 -23.77 -2.65 12.22
N GLY A 505 -24.48 -2.69 11.09
CA GLY A 505 -24.22 -3.64 10.01
C GLY A 505 -24.27 -2.96 8.65
N ASN A 506 -23.27 -3.25 7.79
CA ASN A 506 -23.15 -2.61 6.50
C ASN A 506 -22.86 -3.63 5.38
N TRP A 507 -23.42 -3.35 4.19
CA TRP A 507 -23.18 -4.11 2.97
C TRP A 507 -22.18 -3.40 2.06
N PHE A 508 -21.20 -4.15 1.54
CA PHE A 508 -20.14 -3.65 0.69
C PHE A 508 -20.13 -4.43 -0.65
N PRO A 509 -20.99 -4.07 -1.60
CA PRO A 509 -20.96 -4.66 -2.93
C PRO A 509 -19.76 -4.20 -3.74
N ASN A 510 -19.27 -5.08 -4.62
CA ASN A 510 -18.27 -4.77 -5.63
C ASN A 510 -18.62 -5.40 -6.98
N LEU A 511 -18.25 -4.70 -8.04
CA LEU A 511 -18.38 -5.15 -9.41
C LEU A 511 -17.14 -4.70 -10.19
N SER A 512 -16.58 -5.59 -10.99
CA SER A 512 -15.50 -5.26 -11.92
C SER A 512 -15.73 -5.97 -13.25
N PHE A 513 -15.66 -5.22 -14.36
CA PHE A 513 -15.72 -5.75 -15.71
C PHE A 513 -14.52 -5.25 -16.49
N SER A 514 -13.72 -6.16 -17.05
CA SER A 514 -12.55 -5.81 -17.86
C SER A 514 -12.61 -6.48 -19.25
N ARG A 515 -12.22 -5.74 -20.29
CA ARG A 515 -12.24 -6.17 -21.68
C ARG A 515 -11.06 -5.65 -22.47
N ASN A 516 -10.63 -6.45 -23.45
CA ASN A 516 -9.71 -6.01 -24.49
C ASN A 516 -10.49 -5.39 -25.65
N LEU A 517 -10.19 -4.12 -25.98
CA LEU A 517 -10.77 -3.37 -27.10
C LEU A 517 -9.66 -3.13 -28.14
N GLY A 518 -9.35 -4.14 -28.94
CA GLY A 518 -8.17 -4.13 -29.81
C GLY A 518 -6.88 -4.05 -28.97
N SER A 519 -6.07 -3.02 -29.21
CA SER A 519 -4.84 -2.76 -28.45
C SER A 519 -5.04 -2.06 -27.11
N VAL A 520 -6.24 -1.54 -26.84
CA VAL A 520 -6.62 -0.91 -25.56
C VAL A 520 -7.25 -1.96 -24.66
N ARG A 521 -6.86 -1.98 -23.39
CA ARG A 521 -7.54 -2.75 -22.35
C ARG A 521 -8.24 -1.79 -21.42
N ALA A 522 -9.50 -2.06 -21.13
CA ALA A 522 -10.33 -1.21 -20.28
C ALA A 522 -10.96 -2.04 -19.16
N GLN A 523 -11.07 -1.44 -17.98
CA GLN A 523 -11.76 -1.97 -16.81
C GLN A 523 -12.69 -0.91 -16.25
N LEU A 524 -13.94 -1.27 -16.04
CA LEU A 524 -14.93 -0.51 -15.29
C LEU A 524 -15.14 -1.20 -13.94
N GLY A 525 -15.08 -0.44 -12.86
CA GLY A 525 -15.27 -0.96 -11.51
C GLY A 525 -16.22 -0.11 -10.70
N TYR A 526 -16.94 -0.77 -9.80
CA TYR A 526 -17.68 -0.15 -8.69
C TYR A 526 -17.34 -0.88 -7.41
N THR A 527 -17.04 -0.12 -6.35
CA THR A 527 -16.83 -0.67 -5.01
C THR A 527 -17.48 0.23 -3.96
N ALA A 528 -18.12 -0.39 -2.96
CA ALA A 528 -18.44 0.25 -1.71
C ALA A 528 -17.41 -0.15 -0.67
N LYS A 529 -16.84 0.83 0.03
CA LYS A 529 -15.77 0.68 1.02
C LYS A 529 -16.09 1.48 2.27
N THR A 530 -15.31 1.26 3.34
CA THR A 530 -15.44 2.01 4.59
C THR A 530 -14.09 2.50 5.09
N GLN A 531 -14.11 3.58 5.86
CA GLN A 531 -13.02 4.01 6.72
C GLN A 531 -13.54 4.09 8.15
N ARG A 532 -13.02 3.22 9.01
CA ARG A 532 -13.37 3.23 10.43
C ARG A 532 -12.49 4.23 11.19
N PRO A 533 -13.03 4.90 12.23
CA PRO A 533 -12.18 5.72 13.10
C PRO A 533 -11.11 4.85 13.78
N THR A 534 -9.94 5.42 14.00
CA THR A 534 -8.92 4.79 14.85
C THR A 534 -9.36 4.82 16.31
N TYR A 535 -8.82 3.92 17.14
CA TYR A 535 -9.17 3.93 18.57
C TYR A 535 -8.69 5.18 19.30
N SER A 536 -7.63 5.85 18.80
CA SER A 536 -7.22 7.16 19.32
C SER A 536 -8.23 8.27 18.97
N GLN A 537 -8.82 8.24 17.77
CA GLN A 537 -9.90 9.16 17.40
C GLN A 537 -11.18 8.94 18.19
N LEU A 538 -11.41 7.72 18.68
CA LEU A 538 -12.56 7.36 19.52
C LEU A 538 -12.30 7.58 21.03
N SER A 539 -11.08 7.94 21.43
CA SER A 539 -10.76 8.19 22.84
C SER A 539 -11.38 9.50 23.30
N ASN A 540 -11.97 9.50 24.50
CA ASN A 540 -12.47 10.74 25.15
C ASN A 540 -11.42 11.41 26.06
N ASN A 541 -10.19 10.88 26.08
CA ASN A 541 -9.12 11.43 26.87
C ASN A 541 -8.72 12.81 26.34
N VAL A 542 -8.68 13.81 27.21
CA VAL A 542 -8.20 15.15 26.87
C VAL A 542 -6.69 15.19 27.06
N THR A 543 -5.96 15.39 25.98
CA THR A 543 -4.51 15.54 25.98
C THR A 543 -4.15 17.01 26.07
N TYR A 544 -3.26 17.34 26.99
CA TYR A 544 -2.69 18.67 27.13
C TYR A 544 -1.67 18.94 26.01
N VAL A 545 -1.74 20.10 25.37
CA VAL A 545 -0.75 20.59 24.39
C VAL A 545 -0.04 21.83 24.97
N ASP A 546 -0.80 22.85 25.29
CA ASP A 546 -0.41 24.04 26.04
C ASP A 546 -1.65 24.64 26.73
N ARG A 547 -1.50 25.76 27.47
CA ARG A 547 -2.62 26.37 28.22
C ARG A 547 -3.76 26.89 27.34
N PHE A 548 -3.54 27.08 26.03
CA PHE A 548 -4.52 27.58 25.09
C PHE A 548 -4.99 26.49 24.11
N THR A 549 -4.35 25.32 24.11
CA THR A 549 -4.64 24.24 23.16
C THR A 549 -4.74 22.91 23.87
N MET A 550 -5.87 22.26 23.72
CA MET A 550 -6.11 20.90 24.16
C MET A 550 -6.57 20.04 22.99
N GLN A 551 -6.40 18.75 23.10
CA GLN A 551 -6.82 17.80 22.07
C GLN A 551 -7.56 16.62 22.69
N ARG A 552 -8.64 16.16 22.01
CA ARG A 552 -9.33 14.91 22.35
C ARG A 552 -9.79 14.18 21.09
N GLY A 553 -10.06 12.90 21.22
CA GLY A 553 -10.85 12.19 20.21
C GLY A 553 -12.34 12.51 20.34
N ASN A 554 -13.16 11.79 19.58
CA ASN A 554 -14.61 11.89 19.64
C ASN A 554 -15.20 10.47 19.55
N PRO A 555 -15.68 9.91 20.67
CA PRO A 555 -16.23 8.55 20.69
C PRO A 555 -17.56 8.42 19.93
N LEU A 556 -18.18 9.54 19.52
CA LEU A 556 -19.39 9.55 18.69
C LEU A 556 -19.12 9.41 17.19
N LEU A 557 -17.86 9.34 16.76
CA LEU A 557 -17.52 9.19 15.35
C LEU A 557 -18.08 7.91 14.76
N GLU A 558 -18.72 8.04 13.62
CA GLU A 558 -19.26 6.92 12.84
C GLU A 558 -18.29 6.53 11.71
N PRO A 559 -18.32 5.24 11.26
CA PRO A 559 -17.58 4.82 10.08
C PRO A 559 -18.00 5.60 8.83
N CYS A 560 -17.00 6.07 8.08
CA CYS A 560 -17.19 6.67 6.77
C CYS A 560 -17.52 5.59 5.73
N THR A 561 -18.43 5.87 4.79
CA THR A 561 -18.70 5.01 3.64
C THR A 561 -18.21 5.68 2.35
N ILE A 562 -17.54 4.93 1.49
CA ILE A 562 -16.95 5.38 0.23
C ILE A 562 -17.55 4.58 -0.91
N HIS A 563 -18.28 5.24 -1.81
CA HIS A 563 -18.73 4.66 -3.07
C HIS A 563 -17.78 5.12 -4.17
N ASP A 564 -17.13 4.19 -4.87
CA ASP A 564 -16.12 4.47 -5.89
C ASP A 564 -16.55 3.85 -7.23
N ILE A 565 -16.67 4.67 -8.26
CA ILE A 565 -16.84 4.25 -9.66
C ILE A 565 -15.56 4.62 -10.39
N SER A 566 -14.89 3.64 -11.01
CA SER A 566 -13.62 3.88 -11.66
C SER A 566 -13.51 3.24 -13.03
N LEU A 567 -12.81 3.94 -13.92
CA LEU A 567 -12.42 3.49 -15.24
C LEU A 567 -10.89 3.45 -15.31
N VAL A 568 -10.35 2.29 -15.66
CA VAL A 568 -8.91 2.11 -15.92
C VAL A 568 -8.72 1.71 -17.37
N GLY A 569 -7.83 2.40 -18.07
CA GLY A 569 -7.47 2.09 -19.45
C GLY A 569 -5.96 1.95 -19.60
N THR A 570 -5.50 0.97 -20.37
CA THR A 570 -4.08 0.80 -20.72
C THR A 570 -3.90 0.64 -22.21
N TRP A 571 -2.91 1.34 -22.77
CA TRP A 571 -2.52 1.22 -24.16
C TRP A 571 -0.99 1.33 -24.29
N ARG A 572 -0.34 0.23 -24.70
CA ARG A 572 1.13 0.16 -24.75
C ARG A 572 1.74 0.56 -23.38
N PHE A 573 2.48 1.68 -23.34
CA PHE A 573 3.14 2.26 -22.16
C PHE A 573 2.31 3.37 -21.49
N LEU A 574 1.07 3.58 -21.90
CA LEU A 574 0.16 4.58 -21.36
C LEU A 574 -0.89 3.93 -20.46
N GLN A 575 -1.19 4.58 -19.35
CA GLN A 575 -2.24 4.19 -18.42
C GLN A 575 -3.05 5.41 -18.02
N LEU A 576 -4.36 5.29 -18.02
CA LEU A 576 -5.32 6.27 -17.51
C LEU A 576 -6.17 5.63 -16.42
N LEU A 577 -6.34 6.32 -15.30
CA LEU A 577 -7.31 6.00 -14.25
C LEU A 577 -8.18 7.23 -14.01
N VAL A 578 -9.48 7.04 -14.05
CA VAL A 578 -10.49 8.01 -13.65
C VAL A 578 -11.34 7.38 -12.57
N SER A 579 -11.45 8.02 -11.40
CA SER A 579 -12.23 7.53 -10.26
C SER A 579 -13.09 8.65 -9.72
N TYR A 580 -14.40 8.41 -9.64
CA TYR A 580 -15.34 9.27 -8.94
C TYR A 580 -15.74 8.61 -7.63
N GLN A 581 -15.46 9.29 -6.53
CA GLN A 581 -15.70 8.80 -5.17
C GLN A 581 -16.71 9.69 -4.46
N GLN A 582 -17.64 9.07 -3.77
CA GLN A 582 -18.56 9.74 -2.88
C GLN A 582 -18.29 9.29 -1.45
N TRP A 583 -17.76 10.19 -0.65
CA TRP A 583 -17.45 10.00 0.77
C TRP A 583 -18.64 10.47 1.60
N ARG A 584 -19.18 9.58 2.43
CA ARG A 584 -20.27 9.88 3.36
C ARG A 584 -19.81 9.69 4.79
N LYS A 585 -20.10 10.65 5.66
CA LYS A 585 -19.64 10.69 7.05
C LYS A 585 -18.11 10.63 7.15
N GLU A 586 -17.43 11.35 6.28
CA GLU A 586 -15.97 11.40 6.31
C GLU A 586 -15.47 12.00 7.62
N ILE A 587 -14.44 11.38 8.21
CA ILE A 587 -13.84 11.87 9.44
C ILE A 587 -12.86 12.99 9.09
N ILE A 588 -13.10 14.19 9.59
CA ILE A 588 -12.23 15.34 9.41
C ILE A 588 -11.74 15.85 10.77
N TYR A 589 -10.56 16.47 10.78
CA TYR A 589 -10.02 17.16 11.94
C TYR A 589 -10.76 18.48 12.13
N TRP A 590 -11.07 18.82 13.39
CA TRP A 590 -11.89 19.95 13.76
C TRP A 590 -11.37 20.62 15.02
N GLY A 591 -11.78 21.88 15.26
CA GLY A 591 -11.44 22.62 16.46
C GLY A 591 -12.61 23.51 16.91
N ASP A 592 -12.85 23.52 18.20
CA ASP A 592 -13.87 24.34 18.83
C ASP A 592 -13.25 25.30 19.85
N PRO A 593 -13.71 26.57 19.95
CA PRO A 593 -13.30 27.46 21.02
C PRO A 593 -13.82 26.96 22.36
N ILE A 594 -12.98 27.12 23.40
CA ILE A 594 -13.32 26.81 24.80
C ILE A 594 -12.91 28.01 25.71
N ASP A 595 -13.18 27.93 27.00
CA ASP A 595 -12.73 28.89 28.03
C ASP A 595 -13.02 30.37 27.68
N ASN A 596 -14.31 30.68 27.41
CA ASN A 596 -14.76 32.01 26.99
C ASN A 596 -14.11 32.51 25.69
N GLY A 597 -13.64 31.59 24.84
CA GLY A 597 -13.20 31.87 23.48
C GLY A 597 -11.74 32.31 23.35
N ASN A 598 -10.90 32.08 24.37
CA ASN A 598 -9.45 32.32 24.27
C ASN A 598 -8.60 31.04 24.16
N SER A 599 -9.21 29.89 24.20
CA SER A 599 -8.54 28.59 24.08
C SER A 599 -9.30 27.71 23.10
N MET A 600 -8.68 26.63 22.66
CA MET A 600 -9.27 25.73 21.67
C MET A 600 -9.19 24.26 22.07
N MET A 601 -10.21 23.50 21.73
CA MET A 601 -10.25 22.04 21.80
C MET A 601 -10.17 21.46 20.40
N MET A 602 -9.08 20.81 20.07
CA MET A 602 -8.93 20.10 18.81
C MET A 602 -9.56 18.71 18.91
N THR A 603 -10.34 18.31 17.91
CA THR A 603 -11.11 17.07 17.91
C THR A 603 -11.34 16.54 16.47
N TYR A 604 -12.30 15.66 16.31
CA TYR A 604 -12.72 15.11 15.01
C TYR A 604 -14.24 15.15 14.90
N LEU A 605 -14.75 15.29 13.67
CA LEU A 605 -16.17 15.17 13.38
C LEU A 605 -16.41 14.41 12.07
N ASN A 606 -17.64 13.94 11.88
CA ASN A 606 -18.08 13.36 10.62
C ASN A 606 -18.66 14.43 9.70
N TYR A 607 -17.99 14.68 8.56
CA TYR A 607 -18.54 15.54 7.49
C TYR A 607 -19.51 14.73 6.61
N HIS A 608 -20.67 15.27 6.33
CA HIS A 608 -21.80 14.52 5.79
C HIS A 608 -21.58 13.93 4.39
N ASN A 609 -20.99 14.68 3.43
CA ASN A 609 -20.85 14.23 2.05
C ASN A 609 -19.79 15.01 1.27
N ARG A 610 -18.79 14.35 0.74
CA ARG A 610 -17.72 14.95 -0.08
C ARG A 610 -17.51 14.13 -1.37
N PRO A 611 -18.09 14.54 -2.51
CA PRO A 611 -17.73 14.01 -3.81
C PRO A 611 -16.27 14.37 -4.16
N THR A 612 -15.59 13.46 -4.85
CA THR A 612 -14.19 13.64 -5.28
C THR A 612 -13.99 13.01 -6.65
N LEU A 613 -13.34 13.72 -7.55
CA LEU A 613 -12.88 13.21 -8.84
C LEU A 613 -11.36 13.10 -8.84
N ASN A 614 -10.84 11.92 -9.13
CA ASN A 614 -9.42 11.66 -9.31
C ASN A 614 -9.18 11.28 -10.77
N VAL A 615 -8.25 11.94 -11.42
CA VAL A 615 -7.78 11.60 -12.76
C VAL A 615 -6.27 11.42 -12.68
N SER A 616 -5.77 10.27 -13.10
CA SER A 616 -4.33 10.03 -13.17
C SER A 616 -3.94 9.43 -14.50
N PHE A 617 -2.79 9.89 -15.00
CA PHE A 617 -2.21 9.48 -16.26
C PHE A 617 -0.75 9.07 -16.02
N SER A 618 -0.34 7.91 -16.51
CA SER A 618 1.02 7.39 -16.37
C SER A 618 1.60 7.05 -17.75
N ILE A 619 2.87 7.41 -17.93
CA ILE A 619 3.64 7.17 -19.15
C ILE A 619 4.97 6.51 -18.76
N SER A 620 5.23 5.28 -19.22
CA SER A 620 6.44 4.50 -18.84
C SER A 620 7.02 3.75 -20.03
N PRO A 621 7.61 4.46 -21.03
CA PRO A 621 8.30 3.82 -22.14
C PRO A 621 9.67 3.28 -21.69
N ALA A 622 10.23 2.36 -22.47
CA ALA A 622 11.64 1.97 -22.41
C ALA A 622 12.39 2.57 -23.59
N ILE A 623 13.43 3.38 -23.34
CA ILE A 623 14.18 4.10 -24.38
C ILE A 623 15.67 3.75 -24.23
N GLY A 624 16.06 2.58 -24.76
CA GLY A 624 17.43 2.10 -24.65
C GLY A 624 17.86 1.94 -23.19
N PHE A 625 18.88 2.69 -22.76
CA PHE A 625 19.39 2.68 -21.38
C PHE A 625 18.58 3.57 -20.42
N TRP A 626 17.63 4.35 -20.92
CA TRP A 626 16.81 5.29 -20.14
C TRP A 626 15.37 4.76 -20.00
N HIS A 627 14.88 4.68 -18.79
CA HIS A 627 13.56 4.18 -18.42
C HIS A 627 12.80 5.24 -17.62
N PRO A 628 12.16 6.20 -18.30
CA PRO A 628 11.34 7.20 -17.61
C PRO A 628 10.00 6.64 -17.17
N ASN A 629 9.48 7.14 -16.06
CA ASN A 629 8.11 6.90 -15.59
C ASN A 629 7.53 8.22 -15.10
N LEU A 630 6.62 8.79 -15.88
CA LEU A 630 5.91 10.03 -15.55
C LEU A 630 4.49 9.68 -15.10
N ASN A 631 4.14 10.13 -13.91
CA ASN A 631 2.79 10.04 -13.36
C ASN A 631 2.25 11.46 -13.12
N ILE A 632 1.08 11.76 -13.67
CA ILE A 632 0.37 13.03 -13.50
C ILE A 632 -0.98 12.70 -12.89
N GLY A 633 -1.28 13.30 -11.75
CA GLY A 633 -2.56 13.15 -11.07
C GLY A 633 -3.21 14.52 -10.81
N VAL A 634 -4.53 14.57 -10.87
CA VAL A 634 -5.31 15.71 -10.41
C VAL A 634 -6.46 15.18 -9.56
N LYS A 635 -6.54 15.67 -8.34
CA LYS A 635 -7.65 15.40 -7.41
C LYS A 635 -8.47 16.66 -7.23
N LYS A 636 -9.77 16.56 -7.49
CA LYS A 636 -10.75 17.62 -7.25
C LYS A 636 -11.84 17.09 -6.35
N GLN A 637 -12.14 17.81 -5.30
CA GLN A 637 -13.26 17.56 -4.40
C GLN A 637 -14.31 18.65 -4.50
N TRP A 638 -15.50 18.38 -3.97
CA TRP A 638 -16.56 19.36 -3.75
C TRP A 638 -16.97 19.27 -2.30
N MET A 639 -16.64 20.31 -1.55
CA MET A 639 -16.88 20.40 -0.12
C MET A 639 -17.13 21.87 0.24
N THR A 640 -18.13 22.12 1.07
CA THR A 640 -18.48 23.46 1.55
C THR A 640 -18.74 23.41 3.04
N ILE A 641 -18.06 24.24 3.82
CA ILE A 641 -18.26 24.39 5.26
C ILE A 641 -18.50 25.87 5.53
N ASP A 642 -19.59 26.23 6.19
CA ASP A 642 -19.98 27.60 6.54
C ASP A 642 -19.96 28.58 5.35
N GLY A 643 -20.34 28.07 4.15
CA GLY A 643 -20.35 28.86 2.92
C GLY A 643 -18.97 28.96 2.23
N ILE A 644 -17.91 28.46 2.84
CA ILE A 644 -16.55 28.44 2.25
C ILE A 644 -16.38 27.18 1.40
N GLU A 645 -15.94 27.37 0.16
CA GLU A 645 -15.73 26.30 -0.80
C GLU A 645 -14.30 25.75 -0.77
N PHE A 646 -14.18 24.44 -0.55
CA PHE A 646 -12.91 23.69 -0.61
C PHE A 646 -12.85 22.87 -1.91
N ASN A 647 -12.90 23.53 -3.06
CA ASN A 647 -13.10 22.94 -4.38
C ASN A 647 -11.89 23.07 -5.32
N LYS A 648 -10.79 23.69 -4.88
CA LYS A 648 -9.59 23.88 -5.73
C LYS A 648 -8.94 22.56 -6.04
N PRO A 649 -8.73 22.20 -7.33
CA PRO A 649 -8.06 20.97 -7.70
C PRO A 649 -6.60 20.97 -7.24
N ARG A 650 -6.10 19.79 -6.84
CA ARG A 650 -4.71 19.58 -6.41
C ARG A 650 -3.98 18.70 -7.41
N PRO A 651 -3.04 19.23 -8.21
CA PRO A 651 -2.22 18.45 -9.11
C PRO A 651 -1.04 17.81 -8.37
N THR A 652 -0.66 16.62 -8.83
CA THR A 652 0.54 15.89 -8.40
C THR A 652 1.29 15.41 -9.65
N ILE A 653 2.58 15.63 -9.71
CA ILE A 653 3.44 15.13 -10.78
C ILE A 653 4.59 14.37 -10.15
N ARG A 654 4.80 13.13 -10.56
CA ARG A 654 5.98 12.35 -10.22
C ARG A 654 6.70 11.92 -11.47
N PHE A 655 7.99 12.17 -11.53
CA PHE A 655 8.85 11.82 -12.63
C PHE A 655 10.05 11.02 -12.14
N ASN A 656 10.01 9.71 -12.35
CA ASN A 656 11.09 8.79 -11.99
C ASN A 656 11.90 8.48 -13.26
N ASN A 657 13.20 8.61 -13.17
CA ASN A 657 14.12 8.27 -14.25
C ASN A 657 15.12 7.23 -13.76
N THR A 658 15.26 6.16 -14.52
CA THR A 658 16.24 5.13 -14.24
C THR A 658 17.14 4.97 -15.47
N PHE A 659 18.44 5.01 -15.25
CA PHE A 659 19.46 4.87 -16.28
C PHE A 659 20.29 3.62 -15.99
N GLU A 660 20.33 2.69 -16.93
CA GLU A 660 21.19 1.52 -16.88
C GLU A 660 22.49 1.82 -17.61
N LEU A 661 23.57 1.98 -16.87
CA LEU A 661 24.87 2.35 -17.41
C LEU A 661 25.81 1.13 -17.49
N PRO A 662 26.84 1.15 -18.37
CA PRO A 662 27.83 0.09 -18.46
C PRO A 662 28.52 -0.18 -17.12
N GLY A 663 28.86 -1.45 -16.85
CA GLY A 663 29.52 -1.87 -15.60
C GLY A 663 28.55 -2.07 -14.42
N ASP A 664 27.29 -2.42 -14.71
CA ASP A 664 26.24 -2.69 -13.73
C ASP A 664 25.92 -1.52 -12.79
N PHE A 665 26.10 -0.29 -13.29
CA PHE A 665 25.62 0.90 -12.58
C PHE A 665 24.16 1.17 -12.93
N LEU A 666 23.37 1.38 -11.89
CA LEU A 666 22.01 1.90 -12.00
C LEU A 666 21.96 3.27 -11.34
N VAL A 667 21.58 4.28 -12.14
CA VAL A 667 21.41 5.65 -11.65
C VAL A 667 19.93 5.99 -11.71
N SER A 668 19.38 6.54 -10.61
CA SER A 668 18.02 7.05 -10.59
C SER A 668 18.01 8.54 -10.26
N LEU A 669 17.14 9.28 -10.95
CA LEU A 669 16.83 10.68 -10.69
C LEU A 669 15.32 10.81 -10.60
N ASP A 670 14.80 11.07 -9.42
CA ASP A 670 13.38 11.05 -9.12
C ASP A 670 12.92 12.44 -8.66
N GLY A 671 11.77 12.89 -9.17
CA GLY A 671 11.17 14.18 -8.83
C GLY A 671 9.73 14.03 -8.42
N LEU A 672 9.31 14.76 -7.39
CA LEU A 672 7.92 14.90 -6.95
C LEU A 672 7.55 16.38 -6.94
N PHE A 673 6.41 16.71 -7.51
CA PHE A 673 5.78 18.03 -7.43
C PHE A 673 4.36 17.88 -6.94
N MET A 674 4.01 18.66 -5.92
CA MET A 674 2.67 18.79 -5.35
C MET A 674 2.19 20.24 -5.49
N GLY A 675 1.11 20.42 -6.23
CA GLY A 675 0.54 21.74 -6.46
C GLY A 675 -0.39 22.20 -5.34
N LYS A 676 -0.71 23.52 -5.36
CA LYS A 676 -1.74 24.11 -4.51
C LYS A 676 -3.09 23.42 -4.74
N GLY A 677 -3.93 23.34 -3.71
CA GLY A 677 -5.27 22.78 -3.83
C GLY A 677 -5.86 22.34 -2.50
N ASN A 678 -7.11 21.89 -2.54
CA ASN A 678 -7.83 21.47 -1.35
C ASN A 678 -7.76 19.97 -1.10
N TYR A 679 -7.74 19.60 0.15
CA TYR A 679 -7.92 18.25 0.67
C TYR A 679 -8.73 18.32 1.97
N GLN A 680 -9.95 17.79 1.98
CA GLN A 680 -10.90 18.00 3.07
C GLN A 680 -11.10 19.51 3.35
N ASN A 681 -11.09 19.94 4.60
CA ASN A 681 -11.11 21.34 5.04
C ASN A 681 -9.72 22.01 5.04
N LEU A 682 -8.74 21.40 4.37
CA LEU A 682 -7.36 21.88 4.24
C LEU A 682 -7.15 22.55 2.88
N TYR A 683 -6.39 23.63 2.86
CA TYR A 683 -5.89 24.26 1.65
C TYR A 683 -4.36 24.27 1.66
N GLN A 684 -3.74 23.58 0.70
CA GLN A 684 -2.31 23.73 0.46
C GLN A 684 -2.07 25.01 -0.33
N PHE A 685 -1.50 26.03 0.32
CA PHE A 685 -1.41 27.38 -0.25
C PHE A 685 -0.10 27.66 -1.00
N LYS A 686 0.91 26.77 -0.94
CA LYS A 686 2.12 26.83 -1.75
C LYS A 686 2.38 25.48 -2.42
N ASN A 687 3.03 25.52 -3.59
CA ASN A 687 3.57 24.32 -4.21
C ASN A 687 4.80 23.85 -3.46
N TYR A 688 5.05 22.55 -3.43
CA TYR A 688 6.31 21.98 -2.96
C TYR A 688 6.75 20.81 -3.84
N GLY A 689 8.00 20.38 -3.69
CA GLY A 689 8.50 19.24 -4.43
C GLY A 689 9.87 18.81 -3.95
N THR A 690 10.24 17.56 -4.27
CA THR A 690 11.53 16.97 -3.93
C THR A 690 12.25 16.48 -5.19
N VAL A 691 13.56 16.43 -5.11
CA VAL A 691 14.42 15.79 -6.10
C VAL A 691 15.38 14.88 -5.37
N ASP A 692 15.37 13.60 -5.77
CA ASP A 692 16.19 12.55 -5.19
C ASP A 692 17.11 11.98 -6.27
N ILE A 693 18.33 11.58 -5.87
CA ILE A 693 19.28 10.89 -6.72
C ILE A 693 19.76 9.61 -6.03
N SER A 694 19.96 8.55 -6.79
CA SER A 694 20.64 7.37 -6.27
C SER A 694 21.57 6.75 -7.32
N VAL A 695 22.67 6.17 -6.85
CA VAL A 695 23.63 5.40 -7.63
C VAL A 695 23.82 4.07 -6.95
N ARG A 696 23.55 3.00 -7.67
CA ARG A 696 23.71 1.63 -7.18
C ARG A 696 24.68 0.87 -8.06
N LYS A 697 25.49 0.01 -7.45
CA LYS A 697 26.34 -0.95 -8.14
C LYS A 697 26.30 -2.30 -7.45
N SER A 698 26.22 -3.36 -8.26
CA SER A 698 26.33 -4.76 -7.82
C SER A 698 27.73 -5.30 -8.08
N PHE A 699 28.18 -6.20 -7.20
CA PHE A 699 29.48 -6.88 -7.24
C PHE A 699 29.27 -8.35 -6.92
N LEU A 700 30.27 -9.20 -7.18
CA LEU A 700 30.30 -10.62 -6.84
C LEU A 700 29.08 -11.38 -7.39
N ARG A 701 28.71 -11.13 -8.65
CA ARG A 701 27.51 -11.71 -9.29
C ARG A 701 26.24 -11.42 -8.46
N ASP A 702 26.03 -10.14 -8.12
CA ASP A 702 24.90 -9.62 -7.35
C ASP A 702 24.81 -10.09 -5.89
N ALA A 703 25.83 -10.79 -5.38
CA ALA A 703 25.88 -11.16 -3.95
C ALA A 703 26.12 -9.95 -3.04
N LEU A 704 26.88 -8.95 -3.50
CA LEU A 704 27.16 -7.71 -2.79
C LEU A 704 26.64 -6.53 -3.59
N SER A 705 25.95 -5.61 -2.94
CA SER A 705 25.53 -4.33 -3.56
C SER A 705 25.82 -3.15 -2.67
N LEU A 706 26.21 -2.04 -3.29
CA LEU A 706 26.40 -0.73 -2.67
C LEU A 706 25.45 0.27 -3.31
N GLU A 707 24.74 1.03 -2.51
CA GLU A 707 23.89 2.13 -2.96
C GLU A 707 24.26 3.40 -2.21
N LEU A 708 24.43 4.49 -2.97
CA LEU A 708 24.56 5.86 -2.48
C LEU A 708 23.30 6.60 -2.89
N ARG A 709 22.67 7.32 -1.96
CA ARG A 709 21.44 8.06 -2.23
C ARG A 709 21.49 9.44 -1.59
N GLY A 710 20.98 10.45 -2.28
CA GLY A 710 20.66 11.77 -1.76
C GLY A 710 19.17 12.03 -1.91
N ASN A 711 18.48 12.22 -0.80
CA ASN A 711 17.06 12.53 -0.73
C ASN A 711 16.87 14.04 -0.57
N ASP A 712 15.82 14.57 -1.21
CA ASP A 712 15.41 15.98 -1.11
C ASP A 712 16.58 16.97 -1.24
N LEU A 713 17.36 16.83 -2.31
CA LEU A 713 18.61 17.56 -2.56
C LEU A 713 18.47 19.07 -2.39
N PHE A 714 17.31 19.64 -2.73
CA PHE A 714 17.03 21.07 -2.67
C PHE A 714 16.25 21.48 -1.42
N HIS A 715 16.04 20.56 -0.46
CA HIS A 715 15.27 20.79 0.77
C HIS A 715 13.88 21.38 0.47
N GLY A 716 13.21 20.83 -0.52
CA GLY A 716 11.92 21.30 -1.03
C GLY A 716 10.70 20.66 -0.37
N SER A 717 10.89 19.63 0.47
CA SER A 717 9.82 18.94 1.19
C SER A 717 9.31 19.78 2.35
N ARG A 718 8.49 20.78 2.04
CA ARG A 718 7.84 21.68 3.01
C ARG A 718 6.35 21.65 2.80
N ASN A 719 5.60 21.38 3.86
CA ASN A 719 4.15 21.41 3.81
C ASN A 719 3.63 22.79 4.24
N TYR A 720 2.71 23.33 3.45
CA TYR A 720 2.11 24.66 3.65
C TYR A 720 0.60 24.48 3.69
N TRP A 721 0.05 24.32 4.88
CA TRP A 721 -1.37 24.04 5.07
C TRP A 721 -2.09 25.18 5.76
N GLN A 722 -3.28 25.50 5.28
CA GLN A 722 -4.28 26.29 5.97
C GLN A 722 -5.48 25.38 6.23
N THR A 723 -5.86 25.20 7.48
CA THR A 723 -7.01 24.39 7.89
C THR A 723 -8.09 25.30 8.44
N TYR A 724 -9.32 25.05 8.03
CA TYR A 724 -10.49 25.79 8.48
C TYR A 724 -11.31 24.94 9.46
N PHE A 725 -11.62 25.47 10.62
CA PHE A 725 -12.37 24.85 11.71
C PHE A 725 -13.54 25.74 12.17
N GLY A 726 -14.30 26.34 11.26
CA GLY A 726 -15.31 27.31 11.62
C GLY A 726 -14.69 28.63 12.09
N SER A 727 -14.76 28.93 13.39
CA SER A 727 -14.17 30.13 13.98
C SER A 727 -12.64 30.10 14.12
N ILE A 728 -11.99 28.97 13.81
CA ILE A 728 -10.53 28.82 13.89
C ILE A 728 -9.95 28.62 12.50
N ILE A 729 -8.95 29.44 12.14
CA ILE A 729 -8.12 29.26 10.95
C ILE A 729 -6.70 28.97 11.41
N TRP A 730 -6.17 27.82 10.98
CA TRP A 730 -4.84 27.34 11.33
C TRP A 730 -3.95 27.30 10.10
N GLU A 731 -2.95 28.16 10.03
CA GLU A 731 -1.90 28.13 9.00
C GLU A 731 -0.64 27.47 9.56
N GLN A 732 -0.08 26.54 8.82
CA GLN A 732 1.09 25.80 9.26
C GLN A 732 2.09 25.62 8.13
N THR A 733 3.36 25.93 8.43
CA THR A 733 4.49 25.60 7.57
C THR A 733 5.36 24.57 8.31
N ASN A 734 5.38 23.34 7.79
CA ASN A 734 6.20 22.27 8.36
C ASN A 734 7.50 22.14 7.59
N GLN A 735 8.61 22.17 8.29
CA GLN A 735 9.93 21.92 7.77
C GLN A 735 10.56 20.76 8.54
N TRP A 736 10.60 19.61 7.90
CA TRP A 736 11.25 18.42 8.41
C TRP A 736 12.70 18.37 7.93
N ASP A 737 13.55 17.66 8.65
CA ASP A 737 14.92 17.35 8.23
C ASP A 737 14.90 16.23 7.17
N THR A 738 14.56 16.61 5.91
CA THR A 738 14.34 15.66 4.79
C THR A 738 15.52 15.56 3.84
N ARG A 739 16.45 16.55 3.89
CA ARG A 739 17.68 16.49 3.07
C ARG A 739 18.67 15.54 3.75
N GLU A 740 18.82 14.38 3.12
CA GLU A 740 19.54 13.26 3.72
C GLU A 740 20.44 12.59 2.67
N PHE A 741 21.63 12.18 3.08
CA PHE A 741 22.50 11.32 2.31
C PHE A 741 22.60 9.95 2.97
N SER A 742 22.56 8.88 2.18
CA SER A 742 22.66 7.54 2.72
C SER A 742 23.61 6.63 1.94
N ILE A 743 24.18 5.67 2.68
CA ILE A 743 25.00 4.59 2.16
C ILE A 743 24.37 3.30 2.63
N THR A 744 23.99 2.44 1.69
CA THR A 744 23.46 1.10 1.99
C THR A 744 24.39 0.04 1.41
N LEU A 745 24.86 -0.85 2.27
CA LEU A 745 25.60 -2.06 1.91
C LEU A 745 24.73 -3.28 2.17
N ARG A 746 24.67 -4.19 1.20
CA ARG A 746 23.92 -5.44 1.31
C ARG A 746 24.71 -6.61 0.80
N TYR A 747 24.74 -7.69 1.59
CA TYR A 747 25.38 -8.95 1.23
C TYR A 747 24.43 -10.13 1.37
N LYS A 748 24.36 -10.96 0.32
CA LYS A 748 23.46 -12.11 0.22
C LYS A 748 24.26 -13.40 0.06
N PHE A 749 23.87 -14.42 0.79
CA PHE A 749 24.40 -15.77 0.64
C PHE A 749 23.27 -16.78 0.58
N ASN A 750 23.18 -17.55 -0.50
CA ASN A 750 22.20 -18.63 -0.71
C ASN A 750 20.78 -18.28 -0.24
N THR A 751 20.34 -17.06 -0.52
CA THR A 751 19.02 -16.59 -0.08
C THR A 751 17.94 -17.35 -0.82
N THR A 752 17.07 -18.02 -0.05
CA THR A 752 15.85 -18.63 -0.54
C THR A 752 14.67 -17.89 0.06
N LYS A 753 13.54 -17.84 -0.64
CA LYS A 753 12.38 -17.14 -0.11
C LYS A 753 11.58 -18.03 0.78
N SER A 754 11.06 -17.48 1.88
CA SER A 754 10.11 -18.16 2.74
C SER A 754 8.90 -18.65 1.94
N LYS A 755 8.50 -19.88 2.14
CA LYS A 755 7.28 -20.49 1.60
C LYS A 755 6.05 -20.18 2.45
N TYR A 756 6.18 -19.30 3.43
CA TYR A 756 5.09 -18.89 4.30
C TYR A 756 3.91 -18.33 3.51
N LYS A 757 2.70 -18.87 3.71
CA LYS A 757 1.48 -18.52 2.96
C LYS A 757 0.42 -17.80 3.79
N GLY A 758 0.67 -17.51 5.07
CA GLY A 758 -0.30 -16.85 5.93
C GLY A 758 -0.71 -15.48 5.37
N THR A 759 -2.00 -15.29 5.10
CA THR A 759 -2.58 -14.05 4.57
C THR A 759 -2.95 -13.05 5.66
N GLY A 760 -3.06 -13.53 6.92
CA GLY A 760 -3.51 -12.76 8.07
C GLY A 760 -5.02 -12.61 8.14
N ALA A 761 -5.52 -12.37 9.36
CA ALA A 761 -6.94 -12.18 9.66
C ALA A 761 -7.25 -10.80 10.27
N ALA A 762 -6.26 -10.12 10.90
CA ALA A 762 -6.46 -8.91 11.71
C ALA A 762 -5.94 -7.64 11.05
N ASN A 763 -5.79 -7.61 9.76
CA ASN A 763 -4.97 -6.60 9.07
C ASN A 763 -5.52 -5.17 9.20
N ASP A 764 -6.84 -5.02 9.23
CA ASP A 764 -7.49 -3.72 9.38
C ASP A 764 -7.45 -3.25 10.83
N GLU A 765 -7.83 -4.11 11.77
CA GLU A 765 -7.86 -3.78 13.19
C GLU A 765 -6.47 -3.37 13.72
N LEU A 766 -5.40 -4.03 13.24
CA LEU A 766 -4.03 -3.66 13.59
C LEU A 766 -3.62 -2.24 13.17
N ARG A 767 -4.26 -1.68 12.15
CA ARG A 767 -3.99 -0.30 11.70
C ARG A 767 -4.74 0.73 12.54
N ARG A 768 -5.80 0.33 13.23
CA ARG A 768 -6.61 1.20 14.08
C ARG A 768 -6.05 1.31 15.51
N LEU A 769 -5.23 0.32 15.94
CA LEU A 769 -4.56 0.26 17.23
C LEU A 769 -3.31 1.14 17.26
#